data_f420f1146e406910cc1dfc4f01cf10e5
#
_entry.id   f420f1146e406910cc1dfc4f01cf10e5
#
_cell.length_a   1.000
_cell.length_b   1.000
_cell.length_c   1.000
_cell.angle_alpha   90.00
_cell.angle_beta   90.00
_cell.angle_gamma   90.00
#
_symmetry.space_group_name_H-M   'P 1'
#
loop_
_entity.id
_entity.type
_entity.pdbx_description
1 polymer ?
#
loop_
_entity_poly.entity_id
_entity_poly.type
_entity_poly.pdbx_seq_one_letter_code
_entity_poly.pdbx_strand_id
1 'polypeptide(L)'
;MPPTLFDPVRIGTFEAQNRLMQTAHSKQYSDRVESDRETAYYVRRAQGGCGLFVAGNHFVHPSGSIRNFEDAWRLESVPANRRMTEAVRDAGARMLVQLNHHGAQAQPDGPDGPRPVYAPSRMLSPSTGHATKAATRAELAAFAEAWARSAELAREGGFDGVEIHMAHGYLLHQFLSPLYNAREDEYGGDIEGRTRFPREVLRAVRDRVGEDFTVGIRIVANDRNDAGLTAADCREIVARLRAEASVDFLDLAAGGYHDVHWVFPSSPMPVDWLRDDTAAMKAANPDVPVFGVGSARSVEAAAEVIESGIADVVALTRGQLADPDLAAKLREGRADEIRHCIRLNQGCLGRGSRGLPVSCTVNPIAGRELERGPRPRARHATRWAVAGGGPAGLRAALELASDGHAVTLFEQSDRLGGQLLLARRVPGRESVGLLVDDLVRDVRTAGVEVRLGVRAGTAELASFDGVVVATGATAPAGTSLALGGGWEAGVPEGVVDAFTAFADPSRLGPRIAVVDADGTAYAAGVALRLLAEVEWLHLATPFETVFPHVGPGYDRPLLLRRLAERGRFQRRTTLVGVAADAGGGHLVLRDTFSGGRHEVSGLTAIVAIEPRASVGIAGLEAGAERLGAAGVHWIGDAVAPRSIDAAIAEAVELAYAVAGSGG
;
A
#
# COMPACT_ATOMS: atom_id res chain seq x y z
N MET A 1 8.54 33.95 12.62
CA MET A 1 8.47 32.56 13.10
C MET A 1 8.47 31.65 11.87
N PRO A 2 9.06 30.49 11.88
CA PRO A 2 8.91 29.54 10.79
C PRO A 2 7.44 29.20 10.59
N PRO A 3 7.02 28.84 9.36
CA PRO A 3 5.65 28.46 9.11
C PRO A 3 5.30 27.17 9.84
N THR A 4 4.05 27.02 10.23
CA THR A 4 3.48 25.78 10.80
C THR A 4 2.77 24.96 9.74
N LEU A 5 2.45 23.70 10.06
CA LEU A 5 1.73 22.80 9.17
C LEU A 5 0.32 23.33 8.77
N PHE A 6 -0.28 24.18 9.64
CA PHE A 6 -1.63 24.72 9.44
C PHE A 6 -1.66 26.15 8.90
N ASP A 7 -0.52 26.75 8.67
CA ASP A 7 -0.47 28.05 8.01
C ASP A 7 -0.79 27.93 6.51
N PRO A 8 -1.48 28.89 5.92
CA PRO A 8 -1.76 28.90 4.49
C PRO A 8 -0.46 28.95 3.68
N VAL A 9 -0.54 28.49 2.44
CA VAL A 9 0.59 28.52 1.51
C VAL A 9 0.14 28.93 0.12
N ARG A 10 0.86 29.90 -0.47
CA ARG A 10 0.66 30.33 -1.86
C ARG A 10 1.33 29.35 -2.81
N ILE A 11 0.57 28.87 -3.82
CA ILE A 11 1.05 27.96 -4.87
C ILE A 11 0.59 28.53 -6.21
N GLY A 12 1.49 29.12 -6.97
CA GLY A 12 1.15 29.80 -8.22
C GLY A 12 0.01 30.80 -8.04
N THR A 13 -1.14 30.52 -8.65
CA THR A 13 -2.29 31.42 -8.72
C THR A 13 -3.29 31.28 -7.57
N PHE A 14 -3.17 30.27 -6.71
CA PHE A 14 -4.10 30.02 -5.60
C PHE A 14 -3.39 29.94 -4.24
N GLU A 15 -4.18 29.97 -3.17
CA GLU A 15 -3.74 29.73 -1.80
C GLU A 15 -4.43 28.47 -1.25
N ALA A 16 -3.64 27.53 -0.70
CA ALA A 16 -4.14 26.40 0.08
C ALA A 16 -4.22 26.77 1.56
N GLN A 17 -5.28 26.29 2.25
CA GLN A 17 -5.57 26.66 3.66
C GLN A 17 -4.56 26.13 4.67
N ASN A 18 -3.75 25.16 4.29
CA ASN A 18 -2.67 24.58 5.09
C ASN A 18 -1.65 23.87 4.19
N ARG A 19 -0.60 23.32 4.79
CA ARG A 19 0.55 22.68 4.14
C ARG A 19 0.47 21.16 4.07
N LEU A 20 -0.72 20.60 4.30
CA LEU A 20 -0.99 19.18 4.15
C LEU A 20 -1.63 18.87 2.81
N MET A 21 -1.07 17.89 2.10
CA MET A 21 -1.60 17.45 0.83
C MET A 21 -1.81 15.94 0.74
N GLN A 22 -2.63 15.54 -0.24
CA GLN A 22 -2.69 14.18 -0.75
C GLN A 22 -2.19 14.17 -2.19
N THR A 23 -1.12 13.39 -2.45
CA THR A 23 -0.55 13.29 -3.80
C THR A 23 -1.45 12.50 -4.73
N ALA A 24 -1.22 12.67 -6.03
CA ALA A 24 -1.80 11.81 -7.05
C ALA A 24 -1.50 10.33 -6.75
N HIS A 25 -2.53 9.52 -6.81
CA HIS A 25 -2.45 8.07 -6.67
C HIS A 25 -3.59 7.40 -7.41
N SER A 26 -3.27 6.27 -8.02
CA SER A 26 -4.21 5.45 -8.78
C SER A 26 -5.22 4.79 -7.86
N LYS A 27 -6.49 5.17 -7.94
CA LYS A 27 -7.56 4.69 -7.05
C LYS A 27 -8.40 3.58 -7.67
N GLN A 28 -8.53 3.59 -8.99
CA GLN A 28 -9.39 2.68 -9.76
C GLN A 28 -10.87 2.77 -9.33
N TYR A 29 -11.35 3.99 -9.10
CA TYR A 29 -12.76 4.28 -8.77
C TYR A 29 -13.56 4.71 -9.99
N SER A 30 -12.87 5.10 -11.06
CA SER A 30 -13.44 5.68 -12.27
C SER A 30 -13.25 4.75 -13.47
N ASP A 31 -14.05 4.95 -14.50
CA ASP A 31 -13.87 4.35 -15.80
C ASP A 31 -13.83 5.46 -16.85
N ARG A 32 -12.61 5.93 -17.17
CA ARG A 32 -12.27 7.01 -18.12
C ARG A 32 -12.72 8.42 -17.75
N VAL A 33 -13.74 8.57 -16.91
CA VAL A 33 -14.29 9.84 -16.44
C VAL A 33 -14.45 9.77 -14.93
N GLU A 34 -14.22 10.88 -14.23
CA GLU A 34 -14.39 10.98 -12.80
C GLU A 34 -15.74 10.46 -12.32
N SER A 35 -15.74 9.74 -11.21
CA SER A 35 -16.93 9.13 -10.64
C SER A 35 -17.39 9.83 -9.35
N ASP A 36 -18.67 9.71 -9.02
CA ASP A 36 -19.21 10.20 -7.75
C ASP A 36 -18.51 9.54 -6.55
N ARG A 37 -18.03 8.30 -6.70
CA ARG A 37 -17.23 7.60 -5.71
C ARG A 37 -15.90 8.32 -5.45
N GLU A 38 -15.24 8.78 -6.50
CA GLU A 38 -13.99 9.52 -6.39
C GLU A 38 -14.22 10.91 -5.78
N THR A 39 -15.27 11.59 -6.17
CA THR A 39 -15.72 12.83 -5.56
C THR A 39 -15.94 12.67 -4.06
N ALA A 40 -16.71 11.67 -3.63
CA ALA A 40 -16.96 11.38 -2.21
C ALA A 40 -15.65 11.09 -1.44
N TYR A 41 -14.72 10.40 -2.05
CA TYR A 41 -13.41 10.11 -1.48
C TYR A 41 -12.61 11.38 -1.17
N TYR A 42 -12.54 12.34 -2.08
CA TYR A 42 -11.80 13.60 -1.88
C TYR A 42 -12.55 14.53 -0.90
N VAL A 43 -13.86 14.67 -1.06
CA VAL A 43 -14.71 15.49 -0.17
C VAL A 43 -14.57 15.05 1.28
N ARG A 44 -14.58 13.75 1.55
CA ARG A 44 -14.44 13.22 2.92
C ARG A 44 -13.10 13.63 3.57
N ARG A 45 -12.03 13.70 2.81
CA ARG A 45 -10.70 14.10 3.31
C ARG A 45 -10.54 15.61 3.41
N ALA A 46 -11.18 16.36 2.53
CA ALA A 46 -11.28 17.82 2.64
C ALA A 46 -12.00 18.22 3.92
N GLN A 47 -13.15 17.59 4.21
CA GLN A 47 -13.87 17.74 5.48
C GLN A 47 -13.03 17.37 6.71
N GLY A 48 -12.13 16.41 6.57
CA GLY A 48 -11.14 16.02 7.58
C GLY A 48 -9.94 16.97 7.69
N GLY A 49 -9.92 18.08 6.94
CA GLY A 49 -8.95 19.15 7.06
C GLY A 49 -7.75 19.09 6.12
N CYS A 50 -7.71 18.17 5.14
CA CYS A 50 -6.68 18.21 4.10
C CYS A 50 -6.85 19.45 3.22
N GLY A 51 -5.78 20.25 3.05
CA GLY A 51 -5.85 21.54 2.34
C GLY A 51 -5.63 21.47 0.84
N LEU A 52 -4.95 20.42 0.35
CA LEU A 52 -4.56 20.30 -1.05
C LEU A 52 -4.65 18.86 -1.53
N PHE A 53 -5.21 18.67 -2.71
CA PHE A 53 -5.23 17.40 -3.43
C PHE A 53 -4.56 17.52 -4.79
N VAL A 54 -3.88 16.46 -5.20
CA VAL A 54 -3.54 16.23 -6.61
C VAL A 54 -4.35 15.02 -7.07
N ALA A 55 -5.33 15.26 -7.95
CA ALA A 55 -6.12 14.19 -8.56
C ALA A 55 -5.28 13.38 -9.56
N GLY A 56 -5.62 12.15 -9.75
CA GLY A 56 -5.01 11.41 -10.84
C GLY A 56 -4.32 10.13 -10.45
N ASN A 57 -3.54 9.59 -11.41
CA ASN A 57 -3.04 10.27 -12.62
C ASN A 57 -4.05 10.21 -13.77
N HIS A 58 -4.26 11.32 -14.47
CA HIS A 58 -5.10 11.40 -15.66
C HIS A 58 -4.25 11.29 -16.93
N PHE A 59 -4.68 10.47 -17.87
CA PHE A 59 -3.93 10.26 -19.11
C PHE A 59 -4.21 11.32 -20.16
N VAL A 60 -3.15 11.77 -20.83
CA VAL A 60 -3.24 12.82 -21.86
C VAL A 60 -3.47 12.28 -23.25
N HIS A 61 -3.22 10.99 -23.49
CA HIS A 61 -3.30 10.38 -24.83
C HIS A 61 -3.69 8.90 -24.73
N PRO A 62 -4.48 8.36 -25.69
CA PRO A 62 -4.90 6.96 -25.69
C PRO A 62 -3.75 5.96 -25.53
N SER A 63 -2.61 6.18 -26.18
CA SER A 63 -1.46 5.26 -26.10
C SER A 63 -0.81 5.17 -24.72
N GLY A 64 -1.06 6.11 -23.83
CA GLY A 64 -0.58 6.10 -22.45
C GLY A 64 -1.59 5.60 -21.44
N SER A 65 -2.86 5.45 -21.83
CA SER A 65 -3.96 5.13 -20.93
C SER A 65 -3.99 3.64 -20.56
N ILE A 66 -4.59 3.33 -19.40
CA ILE A 66 -4.93 1.98 -18.96
C ILE A 66 -6.38 1.95 -18.46
N ARG A 67 -6.94 0.75 -18.26
CA ARG A 67 -8.32 0.60 -17.75
C ARG A 67 -8.48 1.14 -16.34
N ASN A 68 -9.68 1.57 -16.01
CA ASN A 68 -10.11 2.06 -14.70
C ASN A 68 -9.37 3.34 -14.25
N PHE A 69 -9.02 4.19 -15.23
CA PHE A 69 -8.39 5.49 -15.02
C PHE A 69 -9.04 6.56 -15.89
N GLU A 70 -8.80 7.80 -15.54
CA GLU A 70 -9.35 8.97 -16.17
C GLU A 70 -8.55 9.36 -17.42
N ASP A 71 -9.26 9.72 -18.47
CA ASP A 71 -8.73 10.19 -19.74
C ASP A 71 -8.85 11.73 -19.82
N ALA A 72 -7.77 12.46 -19.55
CA ALA A 72 -7.75 13.93 -19.50
C ALA A 72 -8.04 14.60 -20.86
N TRP A 73 -7.87 13.88 -21.97
CA TRP A 73 -8.14 14.40 -23.32
C TRP A 73 -9.63 14.41 -23.70
N ARG A 74 -10.51 13.81 -22.88
CA ARG A 74 -11.93 13.67 -23.18
C ARG A 74 -12.71 14.91 -22.76
N LEU A 75 -13.47 15.47 -23.66
CA LEU A 75 -14.33 16.61 -23.37
C LEU A 75 -15.43 16.24 -22.36
N GLU A 76 -15.88 15.00 -22.39
CA GLU A 76 -16.89 14.45 -21.49
C GLU A 76 -16.45 14.45 -20.02
N SER A 77 -15.16 14.53 -19.73
CA SER A 77 -14.63 14.63 -18.38
C SER A 77 -14.90 16.00 -17.74
N VAL A 78 -15.03 17.08 -18.53
CA VAL A 78 -15.14 18.46 -18.02
C VAL A 78 -16.32 18.64 -17.06
N PRO A 79 -17.56 18.22 -17.36
CA PRO A 79 -18.68 18.39 -16.40
C PRO A 79 -18.48 17.58 -15.11
N ALA A 80 -17.92 16.39 -15.18
CA ALA A 80 -17.66 15.56 -14.00
C ALA A 80 -16.55 16.17 -13.13
N ASN A 81 -15.44 16.59 -13.75
CA ASN A 81 -14.35 17.31 -13.08
C ASN A 81 -14.86 18.58 -12.37
N ARG A 82 -15.74 19.35 -13.03
CA ARG A 82 -16.31 20.57 -12.43
C ARG A 82 -17.10 20.26 -11.17
N ARG A 83 -17.97 19.26 -11.20
CA ARG A 83 -18.70 18.83 -9.99
C ARG A 83 -17.77 18.43 -8.86
N MET A 84 -16.71 17.66 -9.17
CA MET A 84 -15.73 17.23 -8.17
C MET A 84 -14.94 18.42 -7.60
N THR A 85 -14.40 19.28 -8.43
CA THR A 85 -13.60 20.44 -8.00
C THR A 85 -14.41 21.44 -7.19
N GLU A 86 -15.68 21.68 -7.56
CA GLU A 86 -16.62 22.50 -6.79
C GLU A 86 -16.89 21.87 -5.41
N ALA A 87 -17.24 20.59 -5.36
CA ALA A 87 -17.52 19.91 -4.09
C ALA A 87 -16.29 19.87 -3.14
N VAL A 88 -15.09 19.69 -3.68
CA VAL A 88 -13.84 19.75 -2.89
C VAL A 88 -13.55 21.16 -2.40
N ARG A 89 -13.79 22.18 -3.22
CA ARG A 89 -13.62 23.59 -2.86
C ARG A 89 -14.63 24.00 -1.79
N ASP A 90 -15.88 23.58 -1.91
CA ASP A 90 -16.92 23.83 -0.90
C ASP A 90 -16.59 23.18 0.45
N ALA A 91 -15.85 22.05 0.42
CA ALA A 91 -15.30 21.40 1.60
C ALA A 91 -14.01 22.07 2.13
N GLY A 92 -13.55 23.19 1.54
CA GLY A 92 -12.45 24.03 2.02
C GLY A 92 -11.08 23.68 1.45
N ALA A 93 -10.95 22.77 0.49
CA ALA A 93 -9.65 22.39 -0.07
C ALA A 93 -9.44 22.89 -1.52
N ARG A 94 -8.19 22.82 -1.98
CA ARG A 94 -7.77 23.10 -3.36
C ARG A 94 -7.43 21.82 -4.08
N MET A 95 -7.58 21.81 -5.41
CA MET A 95 -7.38 20.61 -6.20
C MET A 95 -6.60 20.87 -7.49
N LEU A 96 -5.46 20.20 -7.61
CA LEU A 96 -4.67 20.06 -8.83
C LEU A 96 -5.02 18.73 -9.52
N VAL A 97 -4.65 18.59 -10.79
CA VAL A 97 -4.72 17.30 -11.51
C VAL A 97 -3.36 16.93 -12.11
N GLN A 98 -2.96 15.67 -11.93
CA GLN A 98 -1.72 15.16 -12.51
C GLN A 98 -1.97 14.63 -13.93
N LEU A 99 -1.27 15.19 -14.90
CA LEU A 99 -1.29 14.81 -16.31
C LEU A 99 -0.14 13.86 -16.64
N ASN A 100 -0.44 12.70 -17.22
CA ASN A 100 0.52 11.62 -17.40
C ASN A 100 0.38 10.89 -18.74
N HIS A 101 1.47 10.28 -19.17
CA HIS A 101 1.54 9.25 -20.20
C HIS A 101 2.46 8.13 -19.73
N HIS A 102 1.96 6.92 -19.63
CA HIS A 102 2.72 5.81 -19.03
C HIS A 102 4.00 5.42 -19.81
N GLY A 103 4.10 5.78 -21.09
CA GLY A 103 5.26 5.41 -21.89
C GLY A 103 5.44 3.89 -21.94
N ALA A 104 6.66 3.42 -21.67
CA ALA A 104 6.99 1.99 -21.63
C ALA A 104 6.14 1.16 -20.65
N GLN A 105 5.51 1.81 -19.66
CA GLN A 105 4.68 1.12 -18.66
C GLN A 105 3.20 0.99 -19.10
N ALA A 106 2.84 1.51 -20.29
CA ALA A 106 1.51 1.36 -20.85
C ALA A 106 1.24 -0.10 -21.24
N GLN A 107 -0.04 -0.48 -21.25
CA GLN A 107 -0.47 -1.80 -21.70
C GLN A 107 -0.61 -1.81 -23.22
N PRO A 108 -0.13 -2.85 -23.94
CA PRO A 108 -0.29 -2.98 -25.38
C PRO A 108 -1.75 -3.22 -25.78
N ASP A 109 -2.55 -3.79 -24.88
CA ASP A 109 -3.99 -3.99 -25.04
C ASP A 109 -4.72 -2.88 -24.29
N GLY A 110 -5.00 -1.81 -24.99
CA GLY A 110 -5.77 -0.70 -24.43
C GLY A 110 -7.27 -1.00 -24.39
N PRO A 111 -8.05 -0.11 -23.74
CA PRO A 111 -9.51 -0.25 -23.66
C PRO A 111 -10.17 -0.32 -25.05
N ASP A 112 -9.55 0.32 -26.06
CA ASP A 112 -10.07 0.43 -27.43
C ASP A 112 -9.38 -0.54 -28.41
N GLY A 113 -8.58 -1.50 -27.90
CA GLY A 113 -7.89 -2.52 -28.70
C GLY A 113 -6.36 -2.44 -28.64
N PRO A 114 -5.66 -3.28 -29.41
CA PRO A 114 -4.21 -3.34 -29.47
C PRO A 114 -3.59 -2.02 -29.95
N ARG A 115 -2.46 -1.62 -29.34
CA ARG A 115 -1.77 -0.36 -29.65
C ARG A 115 -0.26 -0.45 -29.40
N PRO A 116 0.55 0.37 -30.07
CA PRO A 116 1.98 0.46 -29.76
C PRO A 116 2.21 1.03 -28.37
N VAL A 117 3.21 0.49 -27.67
CA VAL A 117 3.74 1.06 -26.42
C VAL A 117 4.95 1.92 -26.76
N TYR A 118 4.89 3.20 -26.41
CA TYR A 118 5.93 4.18 -26.76
C TYR A 118 6.95 4.37 -25.65
N ALA A 119 8.19 4.64 -26.06
CA ALA A 119 9.29 5.02 -25.16
C ALA A 119 10.27 5.95 -25.92
N PRO A 120 11.26 6.58 -25.25
CA PRO A 120 12.34 7.26 -25.97
C PRO A 120 13.09 6.34 -26.92
N SER A 121 13.36 5.12 -26.49
CA SER A 121 14.14 4.12 -27.21
C SER A 121 13.42 2.78 -27.26
N ARG A 122 13.84 1.91 -28.18
CA ARG A 122 13.38 0.53 -28.19
C ARG A 122 13.96 -0.22 -26.98
N MET A 123 13.07 -0.72 -26.13
CA MET A 123 13.43 -1.45 -24.92
C MET A 123 12.35 -2.48 -24.55
N LEU A 124 12.63 -3.33 -23.58
CA LEU A 124 11.61 -4.11 -22.90
C LEU A 124 11.12 -3.32 -21.68
N SER A 125 9.80 -3.21 -21.53
CA SER A 125 9.22 -2.59 -20.35
C SER A 125 9.61 -3.37 -19.09
N PRO A 126 10.15 -2.72 -18.04
CA PRO A 126 10.49 -3.40 -16.80
C PRO A 126 9.27 -3.90 -16.02
N SER A 127 8.08 -3.35 -16.28
CA SER A 127 6.85 -3.75 -15.58
C SER A 127 6.01 -4.77 -16.35
N THR A 128 5.93 -4.65 -17.69
CA THR A 128 5.04 -5.47 -18.51
C THR A 128 5.77 -6.50 -19.36
N GLY A 129 7.10 -6.36 -19.56
CA GLY A 129 7.89 -7.23 -20.42
C GLY A 129 7.68 -7.04 -21.92
N HIS A 130 6.82 -6.10 -22.35
CA HIS A 130 6.54 -5.84 -23.77
C HIS A 130 7.63 -4.97 -24.41
N ALA A 131 7.88 -5.19 -25.68
CA ALA A 131 8.78 -4.37 -26.49
C ALA A 131 8.13 -3.01 -26.79
N THR A 132 8.92 -1.93 -26.70
CA THR A 132 8.47 -0.58 -26.98
C THR A 132 8.85 -0.14 -28.39
N LYS A 133 8.11 0.84 -28.91
CA LYS A 133 8.42 1.61 -30.11
C LYS A 133 9.11 2.92 -29.69
N ALA A 134 10.27 3.21 -30.26
CA ALA A 134 10.88 4.54 -30.13
C ALA A 134 9.96 5.59 -30.77
N ALA A 135 9.59 6.62 -30.01
CA ALA A 135 8.71 7.67 -30.49
C ALA A 135 9.42 8.52 -31.58
N THR A 136 8.74 8.77 -32.68
CA THR A 136 9.20 9.66 -33.75
C THR A 136 8.97 11.12 -33.38
N ARG A 137 9.63 12.07 -34.06
CA ARG A 137 9.41 13.52 -33.86
C ARG A 137 7.95 13.92 -34.01
N ALA A 138 7.25 13.36 -35.01
CA ALA A 138 5.83 13.65 -35.23
C ALA A 138 4.96 13.17 -34.06
N GLU A 139 5.25 12.00 -33.50
CA GLU A 139 4.55 11.47 -32.32
C GLU A 139 4.86 12.30 -31.07
N LEU A 140 6.11 12.75 -30.89
CA LEU A 140 6.47 13.63 -29.77
C LEU A 140 5.72 14.96 -29.84
N ALA A 141 5.62 15.57 -31.03
CA ALA A 141 4.83 16.78 -31.23
C ALA A 141 3.34 16.56 -30.91
N ALA A 142 2.77 15.43 -31.35
CA ALA A 142 1.39 15.06 -31.04
C ALA A 142 1.17 14.82 -29.54
N PHE A 143 2.13 14.22 -28.85
CA PHE A 143 2.06 14.06 -27.40
C PHE A 143 2.13 15.40 -26.68
N ALA A 144 3.05 16.31 -27.06
CA ALA A 144 3.13 17.66 -26.45
C ALA A 144 1.79 18.42 -26.60
N GLU A 145 1.17 18.38 -27.79
CA GLU A 145 -0.17 18.95 -28.03
C GLU A 145 -1.25 18.28 -27.16
N ALA A 146 -1.17 16.96 -26.94
CA ALA A 146 -2.09 16.24 -26.08
C ALA A 146 -2.00 16.69 -24.61
N TRP A 147 -0.80 16.96 -24.09
CA TRP A 147 -0.62 17.56 -22.75
C TRP A 147 -1.22 18.96 -22.68
N ALA A 148 -0.95 19.81 -23.68
CA ALA A 148 -1.48 21.16 -23.73
C ALA A 148 -3.02 21.17 -23.77
N ARG A 149 -3.62 20.33 -24.61
CA ARG A 149 -5.09 20.17 -24.68
C ARG A 149 -5.68 19.64 -23.36
N SER A 150 -5.02 18.67 -22.73
CA SER A 150 -5.49 18.12 -21.45
C SER A 150 -5.41 19.16 -20.34
N ALA A 151 -4.41 20.02 -20.32
CA ALA A 151 -4.30 21.14 -19.37
C ALA A 151 -5.42 22.18 -19.56
N GLU A 152 -5.78 22.49 -20.82
CA GLU A 152 -6.92 23.36 -21.12
C GLU A 152 -8.23 22.78 -20.60
N LEU A 153 -8.48 21.49 -20.83
CA LEU A 153 -9.68 20.79 -20.32
C LEU A 153 -9.70 20.69 -18.79
N ALA A 154 -8.53 20.56 -18.15
CA ALA A 154 -8.41 20.61 -16.69
C ALA A 154 -8.81 22.01 -16.15
N ARG A 155 -8.37 23.09 -16.81
CA ARG A 155 -8.80 24.45 -16.46
C ARG A 155 -10.32 24.63 -16.62
N GLU A 156 -10.89 24.16 -17.74
CA GLU A 156 -12.35 24.14 -17.96
C GLU A 156 -13.09 23.31 -16.91
N GLY A 157 -12.49 22.23 -16.44
CA GLY A 157 -12.98 21.34 -15.36
C GLY A 157 -12.86 21.92 -13.96
N GLY A 158 -12.36 23.16 -13.81
CA GLY A 158 -12.33 23.89 -12.54
C GLY A 158 -11.19 23.49 -11.59
N PHE A 159 -10.20 22.75 -12.05
CA PHE A 159 -8.97 22.51 -11.27
C PHE A 159 -8.22 23.84 -11.03
N ASP A 160 -7.57 23.95 -9.87
CA ASP A 160 -6.76 25.11 -9.52
C ASP A 160 -5.40 25.13 -10.26
N GLY A 161 -5.02 24.03 -10.90
CA GLY A 161 -3.82 23.89 -11.72
C GLY A 161 -3.56 22.47 -12.18
N VAL A 162 -2.46 22.29 -12.92
CA VAL A 162 -1.99 20.97 -13.38
C VAL A 162 -0.61 20.64 -12.85
N GLU A 163 -0.37 19.36 -12.64
CA GLU A 163 0.93 18.76 -12.33
C GLU A 163 1.37 17.88 -13.50
N ILE A 164 2.47 18.28 -14.18
CA ILE A 164 3.03 17.48 -15.28
C ILE A 164 3.90 16.37 -14.71
N HIS A 165 3.56 15.13 -14.99
CA HIS A 165 4.22 13.96 -14.41
C HIS A 165 5.53 13.59 -15.12
N MET A 166 6.67 13.96 -14.52
CA MET A 166 8.04 13.70 -14.99
C MET A 166 8.81 12.76 -14.05
N ALA A 167 8.13 11.76 -13.46
CA ALA A 167 8.71 10.86 -12.46
C ALA A 167 8.31 9.39 -12.70
N HIS A 168 8.77 8.49 -11.82
CA HIS A 168 8.35 7.09 -11.66
C HIS A 168 8.54 6.20 -12.90
N GLY A 169 9.43 6.55 -13.85
CA GLY A 169 9.66 5.74 -15.05
C GLY A 169 8.53 5.82 -16.06
N TYR A 170 7.73 6.93 -16.06
CA TYR A 170 6.74 7.24 -17.10
C TYR A 170 7.36 8.06 -18.24
N LEU A 171 6.62 8.37 -19.29
CA LEU A 171 7.18 8.82 -20.56
C LEU A 171 8.16 9.99 -20.42
N LEU A 172 7.80 11.07 -19.73
CA LEU A 172 8.68 12.22 -19.57
C LEU A 172 9.93 11.89 -18.74
N HIS A 173 9.78 11.10 -17.66
CA HIS A 173 10.93 10.60 -16.90
C HIS A 173 11.81 9.67 -17.74
N GLN A 174 11.21 8.84 -18.62
CA GLN A 174 11.98 7.99 -19.53
C GLN A 174 12.86 8.80 -20.49
N PHE A 175 12.42 9.99 -20.92
CA PHE A 175 13.27 10.88 -21.69
C PHE A 175 14.41 11.46 -20.87
N LEU A 176 14.17 11.84 -19.62
CA LEU A 176 15.16 12.43 -18.72
C LEU A 176 16.26 11.46 -18.31
N SER A 177 15.91 10.21 -18.00
CA SER A 177 16.81 9.25 -17.38
C SER A 177 17.58 8.40 -18.41
N PRO A 178 18.91 8.26 -18.25
CA PRO A 178 19.73 7.39 -19.10
C PRO A 178 19.36 5.90 -18.97
N LEU A 179 18.64 5.49 -17.93
CA LEU A 179 18.11 4.12 -17.79
C LEU A 179 17.16 3.72 -18.92
N TYR A 180 16.51 4.70 -19.56
CA TYR A 180 15.47 4.47 -20.57
C TYR A 180 15.81 5.10 -21.92
N ASN A 181 16.61 6.17 -21.92
CA ASN A 181 16.88 6.98 -23.11
C ASN A 181 18.27 6.72 -23.69
N ALA A 182 18.30 5.86 -24.70
CA ALA A 182 19.50 5.54 -25.48
C ALA A 182 19.47 6.19 -26.88
N ARG A 183 18.75 7.32 -27.04
CA ARG A 183 18.68 8.03 -28.33
C ARG A 183 20.01 8.73 -28.64
N GLU A 184 20.33 8.79 -29.93
CA GLU A 184 21.51 9.47 -30.46
C GLU A 184 21.15 10.76 -31.24
N ASP A 185 19.84 11.07 -31.33
CA ASP A 185 19.36 12.31 -31.92
C ASP A 185 19.23 13.42 -30.86
N GLU A 186 18.68 14.57 -31.24
CA GLU A 186 18.53 15.76 -30.39
C GLU A 186 17.66 15.57 -29.15
N TYR A 187 17.02 14.41 -28.97
CA TYR A 187 16.22 14.04 -27.80
C TYR A 187 16.95 13.07 -26.84
N GLY A 188 18.22 12.79 -27.07
CA GLY A 188 19.04 11.88 -26.29
C GLY A 188 20.42 12.39 -25.97
N GLY A 189 21.33 11.49 -25.59
CA GLY A 189 22.72 11.83 -25.26
C GLY A 189 22.88 12.52 -23.89
N ASP A 190 23.27 13.78 -23.88
CA ASP A 190 23.50 14.55 -22.65
C ASP A 190 22.21 15.06 -22.00
N ILE A 191 22.34 15.80 -20.88
CA ILE A 191 21.17 16.37 -20.17
C ILE A 191 20.41 17.37 -21.06
N GLU A 192 21.09 18.12 -21.93
CA GLU A 192 20.45 19.06 -22.84
C GLU A 192 19.50 18.33 -23.80
N GLY A 193 19.98 17.27 -24.46
CA GLY A 193 19.14 16.46 -25.35
C GLY A 193 18.02 15.73 -24.61
N ARG A 194 18.31 15.09 -23.48
CA ARG A 194 17.30 14.36 -22.68
C ARG A 194 16.20 15.27 -22.11
N THR A 195 16.48 16.55 -21.86
CA THR A 195 15.48 17.51 -21.37
C THR A 195 14.66 18.15 -22.48
N ARG A 196 15.02 18.00 -23.75
CA ARG A 196 14.34 18.66 -24.88
C ARG A 196 12.83 18.36 -24.92
N PHE A 197 12.45 17.11 -24.97
CA PHE A 197 11.02 16.75 -25.04
C PHE A 197 10.22 17.20 -23.79
N PRO A 198 10.66 16.97 -22.55
CA PRO A 198 10.03 17.54 -21.37
C PRO A 198 9.88 19.07 -21.39
N ARG A 199 10.86 19.82 -21.94
CA ARG A 199 10.78 21.28 -22.13
C ARG A 199 9.72 21.65 -23.17
N GLU A 200 9.67 20.95 -24.31
CA GLU A 200 8.64 21.16 -25.35
C GLU A 200 7.22 20.95 -24.78
N VAL A 201 7.02 19.90 -23.96
CA VAL A 201 5.74 19.67 -23.28
C VAL A 201 5.40 20.81 -22.32
N LEU A 202 6.35 21.21 -21.48
CA LEU A 202 6.14 22.29 -20.50
C LEU A 202 5.78 23.60 -21.19
N ARG A 203 6.51 23.96 -22.27
CA ARG A 203 6.21 25.14 -23.08
C ARG A 203 4.82 25.06 -23.70
N ALA A 204 4.49 23.94 -24.36
CA ALA A 204 3.19 23.77 -25.01
C ALA A 204 2.02 23.90 -24.02
N VAL A 205 2.18 23.35 -22.81
CA VAL A 205 1.18 23.50 -21.73
C VAL A 205 1.09 24.98 -21.32
N ARG A 206 2.22 25.65 -21.01
CA ARG A 206 2.23 27.05 -20.57
C ARG A 206 1.66 28.00 -21.63
N ASP A 207 2.03 27.81 -22.89
CA ASP A 207 1.51 28.61 -24.02
C ASP A 207 -0.03 28.46 -24.15
N ARG A 208 -0.57 27.28 -23.83
CA ARG A 208 -2.00 27.00 -23.92
C ARG A 208 -2.80 27.58 -22.76
N VAL A 209 -2.30 27.44 -21.53
CA VAL A 209 -3.05 27.84 -20.32
C VAL A 209 -2.67 29.22 -19.78
N GLY A 210 -1.57 29.82 -20.26
CA GLY A 210 -1.11 31.15 -19.80
C GLY A 210 -0.51 31.14 -18.39
N GLU A 211 -0.15 32.35 -17.90
CA GLU A 211 0.46 32.52 -16.57
C GLU A 211 -0.57 32.64 -15.44
N ASP A 212 -1.85 32.78 -15.75
CA ASP A 212 -2.96 32.89 -14.83
C ASP A 212 -3.54 31.53 -14.40
N PHE A 213 -2.85 30.44 -14.74
CA PHE A 213 -3.18 29.08 -14.32
C PHE A 213 -1.95 28.36 -13.76
N THR A 214 -2.09 27.71 -12.61
CA THR A 214 -0.95 27.06 -11.94
C THR A 214 -0.46 25.83 -12.73
N VAL A 215 0.83 25.78 -13.02
CA VAL A 215 1.50 24.64 -13.68
C VAL A 215 2.72 24.24 -12.88
N GLY A 216 2.70 23.06 -12.30
CA GLY A 216 3.86 22.48 -11.62
C GLY A 216 4.30 21.17 -12.25
N ILE A 217 5.37 20.63 -11.73
CA ILE A 217 5.95 19.37 -12.18
C ILE A 217 6.13 18.40 -11.03
N ARG A 218 5.82 17.11 -11.28
CA ARG A 218 6.28 16.05 -10.41
C ARG A 218 7.51 15.41 -10.99
N ILE A 219 8.63 15.48 -10.27
CA ILE A 219 9.94 15.07 -10.76
C ILE A 219 10.66 14.18 -9.75
N VAL A 220 11.51 13.27 -10.25
CA VAL A 220 12.40 12.52 -9.35
C VAL A 220 13.48 13.44 -8.80
N ALA A 221 13.76 13.31 -7.51
CA ALA A 221 14.92 13.95 -6.89
C ALA A 221 16.18 13.07 -7.01
N ASN A 222 15.99 11.75 -7.26
CA ASN A 222 17.05 10.77 -7.44
C ASN A 222 16.44 9.46 -7.98
N ASP A 223 17.03 8.81 -8.98
CA ASP A 223 16.58 7.52 -9.51
C ASP A 223 16.81 6.35 -8.55
N ARG A 224 17.70 6.53 -7.57
CA ARG A 224 18.08 5.45 -6.64
C ARG A 224 18.65 4.21 -7.37
N ASN A 225 19.28 4.44 -8.51
CA ASN A 225 19.91 3.44 -9.36
C ASN A 225 21.21 4.02 -9.92
N ASP A 226 22.32 3.27 -9.83
CA ASP A 226 23.66 3.76 -10.19
C ASP A 226 23.78 4.13 -11.68
N ALA A 227 22.96 3.55 -12.55
CA ALA A 227 22.90 3.88 -13.96
C ALA A 227 21.87 4.97 -14.31
N GLY A 228 21.16 5.50 -13.33
CA GLY A 228 20.11 6.50 -13.49
C GLY A 228 20.56 7.91 -13.15
N LEU A 229 19.57 8.79 -12.93
CA LEU A 229 19.78 10.18 -12.53
C LEU A 229 20.25 10.27 -11.08
N THR A 230 21.33 10.99 -10.86
CA THR A 230 21.79 11.41 -9.53
C THR A 230 20.97 12.62 -9.03
N ALA A 231 21.07 12.93 -7.74
CA ALA A 231 20.44 14.13 -7.18
C ALA A 231 21.01 15.43 -7.80
N ALA A 232 22.26 15.43 -8.27
CA ALA A 232 22.86 16.57 -8.97
C ALA A 232 22.23 16.75 -10.36
N ASP A 233 22.11 15.67 -11.14
CA ASP A 233 21.44 15.68 -12.44
C ASP A 233 20.00 16.18 -12.33
N CYS A 234 19.26 15.73 -11.31
CA CYS A 234 17.88 16.15 -11.10
C CYS A 234 17.76 17.66 -10.82
N ARG A 235 18.67 18.25 -10.05
CA ARG A 235 18.70 19.70 -9.83
C ARG A 235 19.04 20.46 -11.10
N GLU A 236 19.99 19.99 -11.91
CA GLU A 236 20.32 20.60 -13.21
C GLU A 236 19.12 20.51 -14.17
N ILE A 237 18.44 19.38 -14.25
CA ILE A 237 17.23 19.20 -15.04
C ILE A 237 16.15 20.20 -14.62
N VAL A 238 15.88 20.37 -13.33
CA VAL A 238 14.91 21.35 -12.83
C VAL A 238 15.30 22.78 -13.24
N ALA A 239 16.58 23.15 -13.12
CA ALA A 239 17.05 24.46 -13.53
C ALA A 239 16.80 24.71 -15.03
N ARG A 240 17.03 23.71 -15.90
CA ARG A 240 16.77 23.80 -17.35
C ARG A 240 15.27 23.87 -17.66
N LEU A 241 14.44 23.12 -16.99
CA LEU A 241 12.98 23.17 -17.16
C LEU A 241 12.43 24.56 -16.76
N ARG A 242 12.90 25.11 -15.63
CA ARG A 242 12.50 26.44 -15.16
C ARG A 242 13.03 27.59 -16.03
N ALA A 243 14.14 27.39 -16.71
CA ALA A 243 14.65 28.38 -17.71
C ALA A 243 13.80 28.37 -18.99
N GLU A 244 13.09 27.30 -19.28
CA GLU A 244 12.25 27.15 -20.46
C GLU A 244 10.88 27.83 -20.32
N ALA A 245 10.21 27.58 -19.16
CA ALA A 245 8.91 28.15 -18.86
C ALA A 245 8.71 28.23 -17.32
N SER A 246 7.79 29.09 -16.90
CA SER A 246 7.46 29.23 -15.47
C SER A 246 6.89 27.93 -14.90
N VAL A 247 7.45 27.51 -13.75
CA VAL A 247 7.04 26.36 -12.96
C VAL A 247 6.64 26.85 -11.58
N ASP A 248 5.37 26.66 -11.21
CA ASP A 248 4.80 27.22 -9.98
C ASP A 248 5.04 26.38 -8.73
N PHE A 249 5.36 25.10 -8.87
CA PHE A 249 5.72 24.19 -7.76
C PHE A 249 6.50 22.96 -8.24
N LEU A 250 7.23 22.35 -7.32
CA LEU A 250 7.95 21.09 -7.52
C LEU A 250 7.41 20.03 -6.56
N ASP A 251 6.78 18.97 -7.06
CA ASP A 251 6.42 17.78 -6.29
C ASP A 251 7.50 16.70 -6.47
N LEU A 252 8.13 16.28 -5.37
CA LEU A 252 9.29 15.40 -5.43
C LEU A 252 8.91 13.93 -5.28
N ALA A 253 9.61 13.10 -6.06
CA ALA A 253 9.49 11.65 -6.03
C ALA A 253 10.89 11.02 -6.12
N ALA A 254 11.00 9.69 -6.09
CA ALA A 254 12.23 9.00 -6.44
C ALA A 254 11.97 7.62 -7.03
N GLY A 255 12.99 7.10 -7.72
CA GLY A 255 12.97 5.79 -8.34
C GLY A 255 12.06 5.68 -9.56
N GLY A 256 12.06 4.47 -10.11
CA GLY A 256 11.27 4.08 -11.27
C GLY A 256 10.96 2.60 -11.24
N TYR A 257 10.46 2.06 -12.34
CA TYR A 257 10.05 0.64 -12.42
C TYR A 257 11.22 -0.35 -12.43
N HIS A 258 12.48 0.09 -12.59
CA HIS A 258 13.65 -0.76 -12.34
C HIS A 258 13.87 -1.04 -10.85
N ASP A 259 13.51 -0.06 -9.98
CA ASP A 259 13.64 -0.12 -8.54
C ASP A 259 12.33 0.35 -7.86
N VAL A 260 11.25 -0.31 -8.21
CA VAL A 260 9.86 0.06 -7.89
C VAL A 260 9.57 0.20 -6.39
N HIS A 261 10.37 -0.41 -5.52
CA HIS A 261 10.25 -0.27 -4.07
C HIS A 261 10.53 1.16 -3.56
N TRP A 262 11.22 2.00 -4.35
CA TRP A 262 11.38 3.43 -4.07
C TRP A 262 10.15 4.24 -4.48
N VAL A 263 9.44 3.79 -5.52
CA VAL A 263 8.18 4.43 -5.96
C VAL A 263 7.05 4.16 -4.95
N PHE A 264 6.99 2.94 -4.42
CA PHE A 264 5.93 2.47 -3.52
C PHE A 264 6.50 1.90 -2.21
N PRO A 265 7.18 2.72 -1.40
CA PRO A 265 7.87 2.22 -0.21
C PRO A 265 6.91 1.58 0.78
N SER A 266 7.25 0.35 1.18
CA SER A 266 6.53 -0.42 2.18
C SER A 266 7.22 -0.35 3.55
N SER A 267 6.70 -1.11 4.52
CA SER A 267 7.21 -1.12 5.88
C SER A 267 8.72 -1.40 6.01
N PRO A 268 9.33 -2.33 5.25
CA PRO A 268 10.77 -2.59 5.30
C PRO A 268 11.66 -1.45 4.79
N MET A 269 11.09 -0.49 4.05
CA MET A 269 11.85 0.64 3.53
C MET A 269 12.11 1.68 4.63
N PRO A 270 13.27 2.36 4.60
CA PRO A 270 13.54 3.44 5.53
C PRO A 270 12.40 4.48 5.58
N VAL A 271 12.28 5.14 6.70
CA VAL A 271 11.45 6.34 6.83
C VAL A 271 12.31 7.55 6.45
N ASP A 272 11.66 8.62 6.01
CA ASP A 272 12.30 9.90 5.67
C ASP A 272 13.40 9.77 4.59
N TRP A 273 13.28 8.74 3.76
CA TRP A 273 14.25 8.34 2.74
C TRP A 273 14.47 9.39 1.63
N LEU A 274 13.58 10.40 1.53
CA LEU A 274 13.66 11.50 0.55
C LEU A 274 13.99 12.85 1.22
N ARG A 275 14.20 12.89 2.54
CA ARG A 275 14.37 14.12 3.32
C ARG A 275 15.54 14.97 2.83
N ASP A 276 16.71 14.37 2.67
CA ASP A 276 17.94 15.08 2.27
C ASP A 276 17.84 15.59 0.83
N ASP A 277 17.30 14.77 -0.09
CA ASP A 277 17.09 15.19 -1.47
C ASP A 277 16.04 16.31 -1.57
N THR A 278 15.01 16.28 -0.72
CA THR A 278 13.99 17.34 -0.62
C THR A 278 14.63 18.65 -0.15
N ALA A 279 15.43 18.61 0.90
CA ALA A 279 16.14 19.76 1.43
C ALA A 279 17.09 20.37 0.39
N ALA A 280 17.84 19.52 -0.32
CA ALA A 280 18.75 19.96 -1.38
C ALA A 280 18.03 20.60 -2.57
N MET A 281 16.87 20.05 -2.97
CA MET A 281 16.03 20.62 -4.04
C MET A 281 15.43 21.96 -3.61
N LYS A 282 14.94 22.08 -2.37
CA LYS A 282 14.41 23.33 -1.81
C LYS A 282 15.49 24.41 -1.75
N ALA A 283 16.70 24.07 -1.29
CA ALA A 283 17.82 25.01 -1.25
C ALA A 283 18.21 25.52 -2.65
N ALA A 284 18.10 24.66 -3.69
CA ALA A 284 18.37 25.06 -5.08
C ALA A 284 17.22 25.87 -5.71
N ASN A 285 16.01 25.84 -5.14
CA ASN A 285 14.80 26.50 -5.66
C ASN A 285 14.06 27.24 -4.53
N PRO A 286 14.66 28.27 -3.88
CA PRO A 286 14.08 28.92 -2.71
C PRO A 286 12.80 29.71 -3.01
N ASP A 287 12.63 30.13 -4.25
CA ASP A 287 11.54 30.97 -4.77
C ASP A 287 10.30 30.17 -5.22
N VAL A 288 10.39 28.84 -5.25
CA VAL A 288 9.29 27.95 -5.69
C VAL A 288 8.88 27.02 -4.56
N PRO A 289 7.58 26.84 -4.29
CA PRO A 289 7.10 25.83 -3.36
C PRO A 289 7.58 24.43 -3.73
N VAL A 290 8.16 23.72 -2.76
CA VAL A 290 8.61 22.33 -2.89
C VAL A 290 7.70 21.44 -2.04
N PHE A 291 7.13 20.39 -2.65
CA PHE A 291 6.28 19.42 -1.99
C PHE A 291 7.11 18.19 -1.60
N GLY A 292 7.16 17.90 -0.30
CA GLY A 292 7.87 16.76 0.27
C GLY A 292 6.98 15.52 0.33
N VAL A 293 7.28 14.52 -0.52
CA VAL A 293 6.62 13.21 -0.53
C VAL A 293 7.56 12.19 0.08
N GLY A 294 7.08 11.34 1.01
CA GLY A 294 7.92 10.34 1.66
C GLY A 294 8.93 10.89 2.67
N SER A 295 8.90 12.21 2.89
CA SER A 295 9.80 12.90 3.84
C SER A 295 9.27 12.91 5.28
N ALA A 296 8.05 12.42 5.51
CA ALA A 296 7.44 12.32 6.83
C ALA A 296 6.65 11.02 6.97
N ARG A 297 6.75 10.39 8.12
CA ARG A 297 6.01 9.15 8.46
C ARG A 297 4.79 9.43 9.30
N SER A 298 4.88 10.39 10.18
CA SER A 298 3.82 10.82 11.09
C SER A 298 3.50 12.29 10.88
N VAL A 299 2.50 12.76 11.56
CA VAL A 299 2.11 14.17 11.52
C VAL A 299 3.14 15.07 12.20
N GLU A 300 3.75 14.57 13.29
CA GLU A 300 4.83 15.26 13.99
C GLU A 300 6.05 15.43 13.07
N ALA A 301 6.42 14.36 12.35
CA ALA A 301 7.49 14.43 11.36
C ALA A 301 7.13 15.37 10.18
N ALA A 302 5.85 15.46 9.81
CA ALA A 302 5.38 16.42 8.82
C ALA A 302 5.52 17.87 9.30
N ALA A 303 5.15 18.15 10.57
CA ALA A 303 5.33 19.46 11.17
C ALA A 303 6.82 19.86 11.20
N GLU A 304 7.69 18.95 11.63
CA GLU A 304 9.14 19.17 11.64
C GLU A 304 9.71 19.51 10.26
N VAL A 305 9.26 18.82 9.21
CA VAL A 305 9.71 19.09 7.82
C VAL A 305 9.35 20.51 7.36
N ILE A 306 8.15 20.99 7.73
CA ILE A 306 7.71 22.36 7.41
C ILE A 306 8.47 23.40 8.25
N GLU A 307 8.52 23.21 9.57
CA GLU A 307 9.15 24.13 10.53
C GLU A 307 10.65 24.30 10.27
N SER A 308 11.33 23.24 9.83
CA SER A 308 12.75 23.27 9.44
C SER A 308 13.01 23.79 8.02
N GLY A 309 11.96 24.12 7.24
CA GLY A 309 12.08 24.64 5.88
C GLY A 309 12.58 23.64 4.85
N ILE A 310 12.48 22.34 5.13
CA ILE A 310 12.86 21.27 4.19
C ILE A 310 11.87 21.20 3.01
N ALA A 311 10.60 21.44 3.26
CA ALA A 311 9.56 21.55 2.24
C ALA A 311 8.55 22.62 2.61
N ASP A 312 7.76 23.09 1.63
CA ASP A 312 6.67 24.06 1.83
C ASP A 312 5.31 23.37 2.05
N VAL A 313 5.13 22.17 1.52
CA VAL A 313 3.94 21.31 1.66
C VAL A 313 4.39 19.89 1.87
N VAL A 314 3.67 19.12 2.70
CA VAL A 314 3.98 17.71 3.00
C VAL A 314 2.81 16.80 2.64
N ALA A 315 3.13 15.70 1.97
CA ALA A 315 2.17 14.70 1.57
C ALA A 315 2.05 13.54 2.58
N LEU A 316 0.87 13.36 3.13
CA LEU A 316 0.52 12.23 4.01
C LEU A 316 -0.57 11.33 3.40
N THR A 317 -0.46 11.00 2.11
CA THR A 317 -1.48 10.27 1.34
C THR A 317 -1.97 9.00 2.01
N ARG A 318 -1.07 8.11 2.43
CA ARG A 318 -1.46 6.86 3.11
C ARG A 318 -1.94 7.08 4.55
N GLY A 319 -1.47 8.14 5.21
CA GLY A 319 -2.00 8.58 6.51
C GLY A 319 -3.48 8.96 6.41
N GLN A 320 -3.83 9.74 5.39
CA GLN A 320 -5.21 10.18 5.14
C GLN A 320 -6.12 9.06 4.58
N LEU A 321 -5.54 8.02 3.97
CA LEU A 321 -6.28 6.78 3.67
C LEU A 321 -6.65 6.04 4.96
N ALA A 322 -5.71 5.96 5.90
CA ALA A 322 -5.90 5.30 7.19
C ALA A 322 -6.87 6.09 8.09
N ASP A 323 -6.69 7.40 8.14
CA ASP A 323 -7.54 8.32 8.91
C ASP A 323 -7.90 9.57 8.09
N PRO A 324 -9.12 9.67 7.56
CA PRO A 324 -9.54 10.85 6.81
C PRO A 324 -9.61 12.13 7.67
N ASP A 325 -9.72 12.01 9.00
CA ASP A 325 -9.79 13.13 9.96
C ASP A 325 -8.42 13.50 10.55
N LEU A 326 -7.33 12.94 10.02
CA LEU A 326 -5.97 13.12 10.53
C LEU A 326 -5.62 14.60 10.78
N ALA A 327 -5.90 15.47 9.80
CA ALA A 327 -5.57 16.89 9.92
C ALA A 327 -6.43 17.62 10.95
N ALA A 328 -7.74 17.31 11.00
CA ALA A 328 -8.66 17.89 12.00
C ALA A 328 -8.28 17.46 13.42
N LYS A 329 -8.04 16.16 13.63
CA LYS A 329 -7.60 15.62 14.94
C LYS A 329 -6.33 16.28 15.44
N LEU A 330 -5.36 16.47 14.55
CA LEU A 330 -4.13 17.16 14.93
C LEU A 330 -4.36 18.61 15.32
N ARG A 331 -5.12 19.36 14.53
CA ARG A 331 -5.46 20.77 14.81
C ARG A 331 -6.17 20.93 16.15
N GLU A 332 -6.96 19.93 16.54
CA GLU A 332 -7.74 19.89 17.79
C GLU A 332 -6.94 19.32 18.99
N GLY A 333 -5.66 18.98 18.82
CA GLY A 333 -4.84 18.41 19.87
C GLY A 333 -5.15 16.95 20.23
N ARG A 334 -5.84 16.23 19.33
CA ARG A 334 -6.24 14.82 19.46
C ARG A 334 -5.35 13.88 18.66
N ALA A 335 -4.05 14.15 18.63
CA ALA A 335 -3.08 13.37 17.86
C ALA A 335 -3.04 11.88 18.26
N ASP A 336 -3.28 11.60 19.53
CA ASP A 336 -3.36 10.25 20.11
C ASP A 336 -4.59 9.44 19.60
N GLU A 337 -5.59 10.10 19.01
CA GLU A 337 -6.74 9.43 18.38
C GLU A 337 -6.53 9.11 16.90
N ILE A 338 -5.40 9.50 16.31
CA ILE A 338 -5.11 9.26 14.90
C ILE A 338 -4.91 7.75 14.65
N ARG A 339 -5.54 7.25 13.60
CA ARG A 339 -5.36 5.89 13.12
C ARG A 339 -4.18 5.82 12.17
N HIS A 340 -3.17 5.03 12.52
CA HIS A 340 -1.91 5.00 11.81
C HIS A 340 -1.92 4.11 10.55
N CYS A 341 -1.25 4.57 9.50
CA CYS A 341 -0.91 3.72 8.36
C CYS A 341 0.20 2.74 8.75
N ILE A 342 -0.04 1.44 8.59
CA ILE A 342 0.92 0.36 8.89
C ILE A 342 1.87 0.02 7.73
N ARG A 343 1.85 0.76 6.63
CA ARG A 343 2.75 0.67 5.47
C ARG A 343 2.87 -0.72 4.81
N LEU A 344 1.92 -1.62 4.99
CA LEU A 344 1.94 -2.96 4.38
C LEU A 344 1.50 -2.98 2.92
N ASN A 345 0.94 -1.89 2.42
CA ASN A 345 0.43 -1.77 1.06
C ASN A 345 -0.70 -2.75 0.65
N GLN A 346 -1.20 -3.60 1.54
CA GLN A 346 -2.19 -4.66 1.24
C GLN A 346 -3.51 -4.10 0.71
N GLY A 347 -4.15 -3.22 1.49
CA GLY A 347 -5.48 -2.66 1.17
C GLY A 347 -5.46 -1.57 0.09
N CYS A 348 -4.32 -0.89 -0.10
CA CYS A 348 -4.18 0.17 -1.10
C CYS A 348 -3.49 -0.34 -2.38
N LEU A 349 -2.18 -0.21 -2.46
CA LEU A 349 -1.41 -0.57 -3.64
C LEU A 349 -1.60 -2.03 -4.07
N GLY A 350 -1.65 -2.97 -3.11
CA GLY A 350 -1.86 -4.39 -3.39
C GLY A 350 -3.22 -4.71 -4.02
N ARG A 351 -4.24 -3.91 -3.77
CA ARG A 351 -5.53 -3.99 -4.49
C ARG A 351 -5.43 -3.34 -5.86
N GLY A 352 -4.90 -2.11 -5.93
CA GLY A 352 -4.74 -1.37 -7.18
C GLY A 352 -3.94 -2.13 -8.24
N SER A 353 -2.86 -2.79 -7.85
CA SER A 353 -2.03 -3.61 -8.77
C SER A 353 -2.74 -4.87 -9.31
N ARG A 354 -3.86 -5.27 -8.70
CA ARG A 354 -4.75 -6.34 -9.20
C ARG A 354 -5.94 -5.82 -10.00
N GLY A 355 -5.96 -4.52 -10.33
CA GLY A 355 -7.10 -3.89 -11.01
C GLY A 355 -8.35 -3.74 -10.12
N LEU A 356 -8.19 -3.80 -8.80
CA LEU A 356 -9.28 -3.65 -7.84
C LEU A 356 -9.30 -2.23 -7.26
N PRO A 357 -10.47 -1.68 -6.95
CA PRO A 357 -10.58 -0.39 -6.27
C PRO A 357 -9.73 -0.35 -5.00
N VAL A 358 -8.96 0.72 -4.85
CA VAL A 358 -8.13 0.97 -3.66
C VAL A 358 -9.01 1.04 -2.41
N SER A 359 -8.50 0.52 -1.29
CA SER A 359 -9.05 0.65 0.04
C SER A 359 -7.90 0.84 1.03
N CYS A 360 -8.11 0.59 2.31
CA CYS A 360 -7.05 0.64 3.30
C CYS A 360 -7.17 -0.53 4.26
N THR A 361 -6.04 -1.14 4.63
CA THR A 361 -5.98 -2.25 5.58
C THR A 361 -6.60 -1.91 6.94
N VAL A 362 -6.36 -0.69 7.42
CA VAL A 362 -6.84 -0.24 8.74
C VAL A 362 -8.17 0.53 8.67
N ASN A 363 -8.56 0.97 7.47
CA ASN A 363 -9.79 1.72 7.20
C ASN A 363 -10.50 1.19 5.95
N PRO A 364 -11.29 0.12 6.04
CA PRO A 364 -11.94 -0.48 4.87
C PRO A 364 -13.05 0.37 4.27
N ILE A 365 -13.40 1.51 4.90
CA ILE A 365 -14.34 2.49 4.33
C ILE A 365 -13.66 3.35 3.26
N ALA A 366 -12.32 3.47 3.29
CA ALA A 366 -11.59 4.23 2.28
C ALA A 366 -11.93 3.76 0.86
N GLY A 367 -12.46 4.68 0.04
CA GLY A 367 -12.99 4.42 -1.29
C GLY A 367 -14.41 3.87 -1.33
N ARG A 368 -15.11 3.85 -0.21
CA ARG A 368 -16.51 3.43 -0.10
C ARG A 368 -17.37 4.49 0.62
N GLU A 369 -16.88 5.71 0.69
CA GLU A 369 -17.50 6.83 1.39
C GLU A 369 -18.91 7.14 0.85
N LEU A 370 -19.14 6.94 -0.45
CA LEU A 370 -20.45 7.11 -1.07
C LEU A 370 -21.47 6.07 -0.62
N GLU A 371 -21.02 4.82 -0.44
CA GLU A 371 -21.87 3.66 -0.15
C GLU A 371 -21.99 3.39 1.36
N ARG A 372 -20.99 3.81 2.12
CA ARG A 372 -20.82 3.52 3.54
C ARG A 372 -20.69 4.82 4.34
N GLY A 373 -21.81 5.50 4.53
CA GLY A 373 -21.91 6.65 5.42
C GLY A 373 -21.81 6.27 6.90
N PRO A 374 -21.91 7.25 7.82
CA PRO A 374 -21.99 6.98 9.25
C PRO A 374 -23.17 6.03 9.56
N ARG A 375 -22.93 5.02 10.37
CA ARG A 375 -23.99 4.12 10.83
C ARG A 375 -24.84 4.82 11.90
N PRO A 376 -26.17 4.62 11.92
CA PRO A 376 -26.99 5.09 13.01
C PRO A 376 -26.66 4.31 14.30
N ARG A 377 -26.78 4.97 15.44
CA ARG A 377 -26.73 4.27 16.72
C ARG A 377 -27.92 3.33 16.85
N ALA A 378 -27.68 2.16 17.46
CA ALA A 378 -28.71 1.17 17.72
C ALA A 378 -29.86 1.79 18.55
N ARG A 379 -31.10 1.60 18.09
CA ARG A 379 -32.31 2.06 18.83
C ARG A 379 -32.45 1.35 20.16
N HIS A 380 -32.04 0.08 20.20
CA HIS A 380 -32.03 -0.78 21.39
C HIS A 380 -30.65 -1.40 21.53
N ALA A 381 -29.97 -1.10 22.63
CA ALA A 381 -28.69 -1.71 22.94
C ALA A 381 -28.88 -3.20 23.23
N THR A 382 -28.14 -4.04 22.51
CA THR A 382 -28.04 -5.48 22.75
C THR A 382 -26.68 -5.85 23.32
N ARG A 383 -26.57 -7.02 23.95
CA ARG A 383 -25.34 -7.51 24.56
C ARG A 383 -24.63 -8.43 23.57
N TRP A 384 -23.40 -8.08 23.22
CA TRP A 384 -22.56 -8.82 22.30
C TRP A 384 -21.36 -9.44 22.99
N ALA A 385 -21.10 -10.71 22.69
CA ALA A 385 -19.86 -11.36 23.02
C ALA A 385 -18.95 -11.42 21.79
N VAL A 386 -17.68 -11.07 21.96
CA VAL A 386 -16.65 -11.23 20.93
C VAL A 386 -15.62 -12.23 21.46
N ALA A 387 -15.45 -13.37 20.81
CA ALA A 387 -14.49 -14.40 21.17
C ALA A 387 -13.22 -14.28 20.33
N GLY A 388 -12.15 -13.79 20.95
CA GLY A 388 -10.82 -13.57 20.35
C GLY A 388 -10.44 -12.09 20.25
N GLY A 389 -9.33 -11.72 20.88
CA GLY A 389 -8.77 -10.37 20.95
C GLY A 389 -7.74 -10.07 19.84
N GLY A 390 -7.83 -10.76 18.69
CA GLY A 390 -7.07 -10.46 17.48
C GLY A 390 -7.64 -9.26 16.70
N PRO A 391 -7.06 -8.90 15.52
CA PRO A 391 -7.49 -7.71 14.78
C PRO A 391 -8.97 -7.72 14.38
N ALA A 392 -9.51 -8.86 13.98
CA ALA A 392 -10.92 -8.98 13.62
C ALA A 392 -11.84 -8.74 14.83
N GLY A 393 -11.54 -9.39 15.96
CA GLY A 393 -12.34 -9.26 17.18
C GLY A 393 -12.25 -7.87 17.81
N LEU A 394 -11.05 -7.28 17.89
CA LEU A 394 -10.87 -5.92 18.36
C LEU A 394 -11.65 -4.91 17.50
N ARG A 395 -11.58 -5.07 16.17
CA ARG A 395 -12.33 -4.17 15.27
C ARG A 395 -13.83 -4.37 15.39
N ALA A 396 -14.32 -5.60 15.47
CA ALA A 396 -15.75 -5.87 15.65
C ALA A 396 -16.28 -5.34 16.98
N ALA A 397 -15.52 -5.53 18.07
CA ALA A 397 -15.88 -4.99 19.38
C ALA A 397 -15.98 -3.46 19.38
N LEU A 398 -15.00 -2.80 18.74
CA LEU A 398 -15.00 -1.34 18.56
C LEU A 398 -16.24 -0.86 17.77
N GLU A 399 -16.51 -1.48 16.63
CA GLU A 399 -17.62 -1.06 15.77
C GLU A 399 -18.98 -1.23 16.45
N LEU A 400 -19.22 -2.38 17.08
CA LEU A 400 -20.47 -2.66 17.81
C LEU A 400 -20.65 -1.72 19.02
N ALA A 401 -19.58 -1.45 19.78
CA ALA A 401 -19.63 -0.51 20.90
C ALA A 401 -19.88 0.93 20.41
N SER A 402 -19.29 1.33 19.29
CA SER A 402 -19.51 2.65 18.66
C SER A 402 -20.96 2.82 18.19
N ASP A 403 -21.60 1.73 17.77
CA ASP A 403 -23.01 1.72 17.39
C ASP A 403 -23.97 1.71 18.61
N GLY A 404 -23.43 1.62 19.84
CA GLY A 404 -24.17 1.73 21.09
C GLY A 404 -24.57 0.40 21.74
N HIS A 405 -24.01 -0.72 21.30
CA HIS A 405 -24.19 -2.02 21.93
C HIS A 405 -23.31 -2.20 23.17
N ALA A 406 -23.72 -3.06 24.12
CA ALA A 406 -22.88 -3.50 25.24
C ALA A 406 -22.01 -4.68 24.79
N VAL A 407 -20.68 -4.52 24.77
CA VAL A 407 -19.76 -5.52 24.22
C VAL A 407 -18.84 -6.06 25.29
N THR A 408 -18.75 -7.39 25.39
CA THR A 408 -17.72 -8.11 26.17
C THR A 408 -16.79 -8.86 25.23
N LEU A 409 -15.49 -8.56 25.26
CA LEU A 409 -14.46 -9.22 24.49
C LEU A 409 -13.69 -10.20 25.34
N PHE A 410 -13.66 -11.46 24.93
CA PHE A 410 -12.94 -12.55 25.57
C PHE A 410 -11.64 -12.85 24.82
N GLU A 411 -10.52 -12.92 25.54
CA GLU A 411 -9.22 -13.31 25.00
C GLU A 411 -8.56 -14.36 25.91
N GLN A 412 -8.13 -15.47 25.32
CA GLN A 412 -7.55 -16.58 26.08
C GLN A 412 -6.13 -16.28 26.64
N SER A 413 -5.41 -15.34 26.01
CA SER A 413 -4.08 -14.92 26.47
C SER A 413 -4.16 -13.76 27.46
N ASP A 414 -3.03 -13.40 28.02
CA ASP A 414 -2.86 -12.28 28.97
C ASP A 414 -2.84 -10.90 28.30
N ARG A 415 -2.92 -10.85 26.96
CA ARG A 415 -2.84 -9.62 26.17
C ARG A 415 -3.64 -9.67 24.88
N LEU A 416 -4.06 -8.49 24.43
CA LEU A 416 -4.76 -8.27 23.17
C LEU A 416 -3.78 -8.14 21.99
N GLY A 417 -4.25 -8.45 20.76
CA GLY A 417 -3.52 -8.27 19.51
C GLY A 417 -3.39 -9.56 18.67
N GLY A 418 -3.59 -10.74 19.28
CA GLY A 418 -3.53 -12.03 18.57
C GLY A 418 -2.24 -12.20 17.76
N GLN A 419 -2.34 -12.72 16.54
CA GLN A 419 -1.19 -12.97 15.66
C GLN A 419 -0.43 -11.71 15.24
N LEU A 420 -1.00 -10.51 15.36
CA LEU A 420 -0.27 -9.27 15.07
C LEU A 420 0.89 -9.03 16.06
N LEU A 421 0.81 -9.59 17.28
CA LEU A 421 1.91 -9.56 18.24
C LEU A 421 3.14 -10.35 17.75
N LEU A 422 2.93 -11.36 16.92
CA LEU A 422 4.00 -12.06 16.22
C LEU A 422 4.45 -11.26 14.98
N ALA A 423 3.51 -10.82 14.17
CA ALA A 423 3.80 -10.10 12.93
C ALA A 423 4.65 -8.83 13.15
N ARG A 424 4.44 -8.08 14.26
CA ARG A 424 5.25 -6.91 14.62
C ARG A 424 6.71 -7.24 14.97
N ARG A 425 7.04 -8.50 15.24
CA ARG A 425 8.41 -8.97 15.54
C ARG A 425 9.20 -9.32 14.28
N VAL A 426 8.57 -9.32 13.12
CA VAL A 426 9.26 -9.55 11.83
C VAL A 426 10.09 -8.32 11.49
N PRO A 427 11.40 -8.47 11.21
CA PRO A 427 12.26 -7.36 10.83
C PRO A 427 11.70 -6.56 9.65
N GLY A 428 11.51 -5.25 9.85
CA GLY A 428 10.91 -4.35 8.87
C GLY A 428 9.38 -4.35 8.83
N ARG A 429 8.69 -4.99 9.80
CA ARG A 429 7.23 -4.96 9.95
C ARG A 429 6.76 -4.42 11.30
N GLU A 430 7.61 -3.71 12.01
CA GLU A 430 7.35 -3.16 13.33
C GLU A 430 6.10 -2.25 13.33
N SER A 431 5.83 -1.58 12.21
CA SER A 431 4.65 -0.71 12.03
C SER A 431 3.31 -1.44 12.17
N VAL A 432 3.27 -2.77 12.08
CA VAL A 432 2.06 -3.57 12.40
C VAL A 432 1.66 -3.38 13.86
N GLY A 433 2.62 -3.09 14.73
CA GLY A 433 2.37 -2.77 16.14
C GLY A 433 1.43 -1.57 16.32
N LEU A 434 1.52 -0.56 15.46
CA LEU A 434 0.65 0.61 15.51
C LEU A 434 -0.83 0.25 15.40
N LEU A 435 -1.18 -0.72 14.53
CA LEU A 435 -2.56 -1.19 14.43
C LEU A 435 -3.05 -1.85 15.72
N VAL A 436 -2.20 -2.63 16.39
CA VAL A 436 -2.55 -3.24 17.68
C VAL A 436 -2.77 -2.16 18.72
N ASP A 437 -1.83 -1.21 18.82
CA ASP A 437 -1.85 -0.15 19.82
C ASP A 437 -3.09 0.76 19.61
N ASP A 438 -3.41 1.13 18.36
CA ASP A 438 -4.60 1.90 18.00
C ASP A 438 -5.89 1.15 18.37
N LEU A 439 -6.04 -0.12 17.96
CA LEU A 439 -7.25 -0.90 18.23
C LEU A 439 -7.46 -1.13 19.73
N VAL A 440 -6.40 -1.40 20.49
CA VAL A 440 -6.48 -1.60 21.95
C VAL A 440 -6.86 -0.31 22.66
N ARG A 441 -6.32 0.84 22.25
CA ARG A 441 -6.71 2.17 22.74
C ARG A 441 -8.19 2.42 22.46
N ASP A 442 -8.61 2.26 21.20
CA ASP A 442 -9.95 2.58 20.74
C ASP A 442 -11.02 1.69 21.41
N VAL A 443 -10.75 0.39 21.56
CA VAL A 443 -11.63 -0.56 22.28
C VAL A 443 -11.83 -0.15 23.74
N ARG A 444 -10.75 0.28 24.43
CA ARG A 444 -10.84 0.77 25.81
C ARG A 444 -11.62 2.06 25.92
N THR A 445 -11.36 3.00 25.02
CA THR A 445 -12.06 4.30 24.97
C THR A 445 -13.55 4.11 24.67
N ALA A 446 -13.91 3.13 23.83
CA ALA A 446 -15.30 2.79 23.53
C ALA A 446 -16.05 2.08 24.68
N GLY A 447 -15.38 1.78 25.79
CA GLY A 447 -15.99 1.17 26.96
C GLY A 447 -16.29 -0.33 26.82
N VAL A 448 -15.59 -1.05 25.94
CA VAL A 448 -15.72 -2.51 25.80
C VAL A 448 -15.20 -3.19 27.06
N GLU A 449 -15.99 -4.11 27.63
CA GLU A 449 -15.54 -4.99 28.71
C GLU A 449 -14.55 -6.02 28.18
N VAL A 450 -13.30 -6.01 28.64
CA VAL A 450 -12.25 -6.93 28.20
C VAL A 450 -11.96 -7.98 29.27
N ARG A 451 -12.08 -9.27 28.92
CA ARG A 451 -11.77 -10.41 29.80
C ARG A 451 -10.58 -11.19 29.25
N LEU A 452 -9.40 -10.92 29.80
CA LEU A 452 -8.15 -11.62 29.49
C LEU A 452 -8.02 -12.93 30.26
N GLY A 453 -7.25 -13.90 29.72
CA GLY A 453 -7.05 -15.22 30.33
C GLY A 453 -8.30 -16.10 30.27
N VAL A 454 -9.31 -15.73 29.49
CA VAL A 454 -10.58 -16.44 29.39
C VAL A 454 -10.78 -17.02 27.99
N ARG A 455 -10.75 -18.33 27.88
CA ARG A 455 -11.16 -19.02 26.65
C ARG A 455 -12.67 -19.16 26.63
N ALA A 456 -13.33 -18.35 25.81
CA ALA A 456 -14.77 -18.38 25.68
C ALA A 456 -15.25 -19.71 25.09
N GLY A 457 -16.15 -20.39 25.79
CA GLY A 457 -16.88 -21.55 25.34
C GLY A 457 -18.39 -21.26 25.24
N THR A 458 -19.18 -22.25 24.90
CA THR A 458 -20.64 -22.12 24.75
C THR A 458 -21.31 -21.62 26.03
N ALA A 459 -20.81 -21.99 27.22
CA ALA A 459 -21.37 -21.58 28.52
C ALA A 459 -21.20 -20.06 28.74
N GLU A 460 -20.01 -19.50 28.49
CA GLU A 460 -19.75 -18.07 28.62
C GLU A 460 -20.57 -17.24 27.63
N LEU A 461 -20.81 -17.79 26.43
CA LEU A 461 -21.46 -17.09 25.33
C LEU A 461 -22.99 -17.13 25.40
N ALA A 462 -23.58 -18.09 26.10
CA ALA A 462 -25.04 -18.37 26.12
C ALA A 462 -25.89 -17.21 26.66
N SER A 463 -25.32 -16.28 27.40
CA SER A 463 -26.03 -15.14 28.00
C SER A 463 -26.11 -13.89 27.15
N PHE A 464 -25.51 -13.89 25.96
CA PHE A 464 -25.45 -12.73 25.05
C PHE A 464 -26.51 -12.82 23.96
N ASP A 465 -26.92 -11.66 23.47
CA ASP A 465 -27.92 -11.55 22.40
C ASP A 465 -27.31 -11.86 21.03
N GLY A 466 -26.00 -11.54 20.84
CA GLY A 466 -25.22 -11.85 19.66
C GLY A 466 -23.80 -12.28 19.99
N VAL A 467 -23.21 -13.10 19.13
CA VAL A 467 -21.85 -13.63 19.30
C VAL A 467 -21.03 -13.43 18.03
N VAL A 468 -19.82 -12.91 18.20
CA VAL A 468 -18.81 -12.82 17.14
C VAL A 468 -17.69 -13.80 17.43
N VAL A 469 -17.47 -14.76 16.53
CA VAL A 469 -16.37 -15.71 16.59
C VAL A 469 -15.20 -15.18 15.76
N ALA A 470 -14.15 -14.72 16.44
CA ALA A 470 -12.94 -14.14 15.86
C ALA A 470 -11.68 -14.83 16.42
N THR A 471 -11.77 -16.12 16.65
CA THR A 471 -10.77 -16.96 17.33
C THR A 471 -9.48 -17.17 16.53
N GLY A 472 -9.46 -16.75 15.25
CA GLY A 472 -8.27 -16.74 14.43
C GLY A 472 -7.89 -18.11 13.86
N ALA A 473 -6.59 -18.34 13.70
CA ALA A 473 -6.03 -19.56 13.13
C ALA A 473 -4.77 -20.01 13.86
N THR A 474 -4.40 -21.27 13.68
CA THR A 474 -3.20 -21.87 14.26
C THR A 474 -2.44 -22.70 13.23
N ALA A 475 -1.31 -23.28 13.61
CA ALA A 475 -0.70 -24.35 12.84
C ALA A 475 -1.69 -25.51 12.73
N PRO A 476 -1.77 -26.19 11.58
CA PRO A 476 -2.63 -27.36 11.45
C PRO A 476 -2.17 -28.47 12.42
N ALA A 477 -3.14 -29.14 13.04
CA ALA A 477 -2.86 -30.32 13.83
C ALA A 477 -2.77 -31.54 12.88
N GLY A 478 -1.58 -32.10 12.71
CA GLY A 478 -1.38 -33.31 11.91
C GLY A 478 -0.68 -33.09 10.56
N THR A 479 -0.83 -34.05 9.69
CA THR A 479 -0.10 -34.20 8.43
C THR A 479 -0.27 -33.07 7.46
N SER A 480 0.80 -32.63 6.99
CA SER A 480 1.08 -31.53 6.13
C SER A 480 0.99 -31.87 4.64
N LEU A 481 0.30 -31.02 3.89
CA LEU A 481 0.35 -30.98 2.43
C LEU A 481 1.77 -30.65 1.92
N ALA A 482 2.55 -29.88 2.70
CA ALA A 482 3.94 -29.53 2.42
C ALA A 482 4.86 -30.74 2.36
N LEU A 483 4.53 -31.73 3.13
CA LEU A 483 5.31 -32.94 3.31
C LEU A 483 4.95 -34.04 2.29
N GLY A 484 4.33 -33.70 1.17
CA GLY A 484 4.12 -34.62 0.05
C GLY A 484 3.02 -35.68 0.23
N GLY A 485 2.05 -35.44 1.11
CA GLY A 485 0.84 -36.27 1.26
C GLY A 485 1.09 -37.75 1.51
N GLY A 486 1.50 -38.14 2.69
CA GLY A 486 1.75 -39.53 3.00
C GLY A 486 2.21 -39.81 4.44
N TRP A 487 2.22 -38.77 5.25
CA TRP A 487 2.60 -38.90 6.65
C TRP A 487 1.37 -39.16 7.52
N GLU A 488 0.85 -40.36 7.47
CA GLU A 488 -0.28 -40.78 8.33
C GLU A 488 0.06 -40.77 9.84
N ALA A 489 1.33 -40.56 10.20
CA ALA A 489 1.85 -40.67 11.56
C ALA A 489 2.17 -39.33 12.27
N GLY A 490 1.73 -38.16 11.75
CA GLY A 490 2.02 -36.87 12.38
C GLY A 490 3.28 -36.19 11.85
N VAL A 491 3.66 -35.02 12.44
CA VAL A 491 4.89 -34.30 12.09
C VAL A 491 6.10 -35.19 12.45
N PRO A 492 7.06 -35.42 11.51
CA PRO A 492 8.23 -36.24 11.79
C PRO A 492 9.03 -35.69 12.98
N GLU A 493 9.64 -36.59 13.75
CA GLU A 493 10.55 -36.19 14.83
C GLU A 493 11.66 -35.28 14.27
N GLY A 494 11.91 -34.13 14.93
CA GLY A 494 12.89 -33.13 14.47
C GLY A 494 12.34 -32.05 13.53
N VAL A 495 11.06 -32.09 13.17
CA VAL A 495 10.39 -30.99 12.42
C VAL A 495 9.63 -30.11 13.40
N VAL A 496 9.83 -28.81 13.31
CA VAL A 496 9.20 -27.79 14.15
C VAL A 496 8.15 -27.02 13.32
N ASP A 497 6.97 -26.81 13.88
CA ASP A 497 5.98 -25.95 13.23
C ASP A 497 6.38 -24.47 13.24
N ALA A 498 5.85 -23.71 12.31
CA ALA A 498 6.20 -22.32 12.11
C ALA A 498 5.91 -21.41 13.32
N PHE A 499 4.85 -21.67 14.11
CA PHE A 499 4.52 -20.84 15.28
C PHE A 499 5.51 -21.07 16.42
N THR A 500 5.83 -22.35 16.70
CA THR A 500 6.84 -22.72 17.69
C THR A 500 8.21 -22.17 17.31
N ALA A 501 8.63 -22.34 16.06
CA ALA A 501 9.89 -21.81 15.54
C ALA A 501 9.95 -20.27 15.61
N PHE A 502 8.86 -19.61 15.27
CA PHE A 502 8.77 -18.15 15.34
C PHE A 502 8.83 -17.59 16.77
N ALA A 503 8.18 -18.29 17.71
CA ALA A 503 8.11 -17.86 19.12
C ALA A 503 9.50 -17.83 19.76
N ASP A 504 10.30 -18.87 19.53
CA ASP A 504 11.66 -19.00 20.08
C ASP A 504 12.65 -19.57 19.04
N PRO A 505 13.15 -18.73 18.12
CA PRO A 505 14.11 -19.17 17.11
C PRO A 505 15.47 -19.60 17.68
N SER A 506 15.82 -19.17 18.88
CA SER A 506 17.12 -19.49 19.51
C SER A 506 17.35 -21.00 19.72
N ARG A 507 16.26 -21.77 19.80
CA ARG A 507 16.28 -23.22 19.94
C ARG A 507 16.60 -23.98 18.66
N LEU A 508 16.59 -23.31 17.50
CA LEU A 508 16.73 -23.97 16.21
C LEU A 508 18.21 -24.24 15.85
N GLY A 509 19.14 -23.57 16.53
CA GLY A 509 20.57 -23.65 16.20
C GLY A 509 20.93 -22.86 14.92
N PRO A 510 22.19 -22.94 14.44
CA PRO A 510 22.72 -22.03 13.46
C PRO A 510 22.31 -22.35 12.00
N ARG A 511 21.98 -23.61 11.69
CA ARG A 511 21.74 -24.08 10.31
C ARG A 511 20.39 -24.74 10.17
N ILE A 512 19.44 -24.06 9.54
CA ILE A 512 18.08 -24.59 9.45
C ILE A 512 17.63 -24.78 7.99
N ALA A 513 16.68 -25.70 7.82
CA ALA A 513 15.86 -25.74 6.61
C ALA A 513 14.45 -25.24 6.91
N VAL A 514 13.87 -24.50 5.98
CA VAL A 514 12.48 -24.06 5.98
C VAL A 514 11.78 -24.68 4.78
N VAL A 515 10.74 -25.47 5.02
CA VAL A 515 9.90 -26.04 3.98
C VAL A 515 8.61 -25.22 3.92
N ASP A 516 8.48 -24.43 2.87
CA ASP A 516 7.36 -23.48 2.69
C ASP A 516 6.32 -24.04 1.71
N ALA A 517 5.17 -24.42 2.21
CA ALA A 517 4.00 -24.80 1.41
C ALA A 517 2.87 -23.76 1.43
N ASP A 518 3.06 -22.65 2.14
CA ASP A 518 2.08 -21.55 2.22
C ASP A 518 2.33 -20.49 1.12
N GLY A 519 3.56 -20.09 0.93
CA GLY A 519 3.95 -19.13 -0.12
C GLY A 519 3.45 -17.71 0.07
N THR A 520 2.78 -17.38 1.18
CA THR A 520 2.18 -16.07 1.45
C THR A 520 3.11 -15.13 2.22
N ALA A 521 2.60 -13.94 2.55
CA ALA A 521 3.28 -12.99 3.42
C ALA A 521 3.51 -13.53 4.85
N TYR A 522 2.74 -14.52 5.29
CA TYR A 522 2.98 -15.26 6.54
C TYR A 522 4.29 -16.05 6.44
N ALA A 523 4.43 -16.90 5.42
CA ALA A 523 5.66 -17.68 5.20
C ALA A 523 6.89 -16.80 5.07
N ALA A 524 6.80 -15.73 4.29
CA ALA A 524 7.88 -14.75 4.15
C ALA A 524 8.25 -14.10 5.50
N GLY A 525 7.26 -13.80 6.33
CA GLY A 525 7.48 -13.25 7.67
C GLY A 525 8.18 -14.22 8.61
N VAL A 526 7.79 -15.49 8.60
CA VAL A 526 8.45 -16.55 9.38
C VAL A 526 9.91 -16.68 8.93
N ALA A 527 10.17 -16.84 7.62
CA ALA A 527 11.52 -17.00 7.11
C ALA A 527 12.44 -15.81 7.47
N LEU A 528 11.96 -14.56 7.38
CA LEU A 528 12.71 -13.37 7.78
C LEU A 528 13.01 -13.32 9.28
N ARG A 529 12.03 -13.70 10.11
CA ARG A 529 12.21 -13.74 11.56
C ARG A 529 13.26 -14.77 11.96
N LEU A 530 13.22 -15.95 11.35
CA LEU A 530 14.20 -17.01 11.59
C LEU A 530 15.59 -16.60 11.11
N LEU A 531 15.70 -16.00 9.92
CA LEU A 531 16.97 -15.55 9.36
C LEU A 531 17.68 -14.50 10.24
N ALA A 532 16.95 -13.75 11.04
CA ALA A 532 17.54 -12.78 11.96
C ALA A 532 18.37 -13.44 13.07
N GLU A 533 18.07 -14.69 13.43
CA GLU A 533 18.67 -15.42 14.55
C GLU A 533 19.63 -16.54 14.14
N VAL A 534 19.51 -17.06 12.90
CA VAL A 534 20.33 -18.18 12.42
C VAL A 534 21.47 -17.69 11.51
N GLU A 535 22.52 -18.51 11.36
CA GLU A 535 23.64 -18.21 10.48
C GLU A 535 23.34 -18.53 9.02
N TRP A 536 22.54 -19.58 8.78
CA TRP A 536 22.21 -20.06 7.45
C TRP A 536 20.83 -20.69 7.37
N LEU A 537 20.10 -20.40 6.28
CA LEU A 537 18.75 -20.88 6.04
C LEU A 537 18.64 -21.47 4.64
N HIS A 538 18.15 -22.73 4.53
CA HIS A 538 17.76 -23.36 3.28
C HIS A 538 16.24 -23.33 3.13
N LEU A 539 15.72 -22.60 2.16
CA LEU A 539 14.29 -22.52 1.89
C LEU A 539 13.91 -23.39 0.70
N ALA A 540 13.11 -24.40 0.96
CA ALA A 540 12.55 -25.29 -0.05
C ALA A 540 11.04 -25.02 -0.20
N THR A 541 10.55 -25.00 -1.46
CA THR A 541 9.13 -24.73 -1.74
C THR A 541 8.66 -25.50 -2.98
N PRO A 542 7.39 -26.00 -3.02
CA PRO A 542 6.82 -26.64 -4.19
C PRO A 542 6.53 -25.66 -5.34
N PHE A 543 6.54 -24.38 -5.07
CA PHE A 543 6.18 -23.35 -6.05
C PHE A 543 7.31 -23.08 -7.08
N GLU A 544 6.91 -22.55 -8.23
CA GLU A 544 7.84 -22.08 -9.27
C GLU A 544 8.72 -20.91 -8.80
N THR A 545 8.20 -20.13 -7.86
CA THR A 545 8.90 -18.97 -7.30
C THR A 545 8.74 -18.95 -5.79
N VAL A 546 9.73 -18.41 -5.10
CA VAL A 546 9.67 -18.23 -3.65
C VAL A 546 8.64 -17.17 -3.30
N PHE A 547 7.76 -17.49 -2.35
CA PHE A 547 6.64 -16.64 -1.89
C PHE A 547 5.76 -16.09 -3.03
N PRO A 548 5.16 -16.94 -3.87
CA PRO A 548 4.38 -16.49 -5.03
C PRO A 548 3.16 -15.64 -4.64
N HIS A 549 2.63 -15.85 -3.45
CA HIS A 549 1.43 -15.20 -2.94
C HIS A 549 1.71 -13.98 -2.04
N VAL A 550 2.97 -13.59 -1.88
CA VAL A 550 3.29 -12.24 -1.40
C VAL A 550 2.80 -11.27 -2.47
N GLY A 551 1.88 -10.39 -2.07
CA GLY A 551 1.16 -9.51 -2.98
C GLY A 551 2.02 -8.82 -4.03
N PRO A 552 1.41 -8.26 -5.07
CA PRO A 552 2.12 -7.93 -6.29
C PRO A 552 3.32 -7.04 -6.07
N GLY A 553 4.42 -7.64 -6.20
CA GLY A 553 5.67 -7.16 -6.76
C GLY A 553 6.59 -6.34 -5.87
N TYR A 554 6.09 -5.52 -4.98
CA TYR A 554 6.91 -4.43 -4.45
C TYR A 554 7.79 -4.82 -3.24
N ASP A 555 7.32 -5.70 -2.38
CA ASP A 555 8.08 -6.17 -1.21
C ASP A 555 8.92 -7.41 -1.50
N ARG A 556 8.47 -8.23 -2.43
CA ARG A 556 9.09 -9.52 -2.72
C ARG A 556 10.57 -9.41 -3.15
N PRO A 557 10.99 -8.49 -4.04
CA PRO A 557 12.42 -8.31 -4.35
C PRO A 557 13.26 -7.97 -3.13
N LEU A 558 12.77 -7.13 -2.22
CA LEU A 558 13.46 -6.77 -0.98
C LEU A 558 13.58 -7.97 -0.03
N LEU A 559 12.51 -8.76 0.10
CA LEU A 559 12.50 -9.98 0.90
C LEU A 559 13.52 -11.00 0.36
N LEU A 560 13.52 -11.23 -0.95
CA LEU A 560 14.44 -12.16 -1.58
C LEU A 560 15.89 -11.71 -1.47
N ARG A 561 16.18 -10.41 -1.59
CA ARG A 561 17.52 -9.85 -1.38
C ARG A 561 18.02 -10.18 0.02
N ARG A 562 17.23 -9.86 1.07
CA ARG A 562 17.59 -10.16 2.47
C ARG A 562 17.82 -11.65 2.73
N LEU A 563 16.94 -12.50 2.19
CA LEU A 563 17.06 -13.94 2.35
C LEU A 563 18.29 -14.51 1.60
N ALA A 564 18.65 -13.94 0.44
CA ALA A 564 19.78 -14.38 -0.36
C ALA A 564 21.15 -14.08 0.28
N GLU A 565 21.23 -13.14 1.23
CA GLU A 565 22.47 -12.80 1.92
C GLU A 565 23.04 -13.99 2.73
N ARG A 566 22.17 -14.78 3.37
CA ARG A 566 22.53 -15.93 4.22
C ARG A 566 21.70 -17.18 3.94
N GLY A 567 21.00 -17.24 2.81
CA GLY A 567 20.07 -18.31 2.46
C GLY A 567 20.33 -18.96 1.11
N ARG A 568 19.75 -20.12 0.91
CA ARG A 568 19.63 -20.81 -0.37
C ARG A 568 18.18 -21.11 -0.67
N PHE A 569 17.81 -21.01 -1.95
CA PHE A 569 16.45 -21.27 -2.41
C PHE A 569 16.41 -22.51 -3.28
N GLN A 570 15.51 -23.42 -2.98
CA GLN A 570 15.20 -24.58 -3.80
C GLN A 570 13.70 -24.58 -4.12
N ARG A 571 13.39 -24.37 -5.38
CA ARG A 571 12.01 -24.22 -5.89
C ARG A 571 11.56 -25.54 -6.51
N ARG A 572 10.25 -25.71 -6.71
CA ARG A 572 9.65 -26.90 -7.32
C ARG A 572 10.04 -28.19 -6.60
N THR A 573 10.13 -28.12 -5.28
CA THR A 573 10.54 -29.28 -4.47
C THR A 573 9.54 -29.54 -3.35
N THR A 574 9.27 -30.82 -3.13
CA THR A 574 8.48 -31.31 -1.99
C THR A 574 9.38 -32.12 -1.04
N LEU A 575 9.07 -32.06 0.24
CA LEU A 575 9.72 -32.88 1.24
C LEU A 575 9.25 -34.33 1.08
N VAL A 576 10.18 -35.27 0.99
CA VAL A 576 9.86 -36.72 0.90
C VAL A 576 10.49 -37.55 2.03
N GLY A 577 11.38 -36.95 2.82
CA GLY A 577 11.98 -37.63 3.96
C GLY A 577 12.71 -36.67 4.87
N VAL A 578 12.74 -37.02 6.15
CA VAL A 578 13.58 -36.40 7.19
C VAL A 578 14.34 -37.54 7.87
N ALA A 579 15.64 -37.38 8.04
CA ALA A 579 16.47 -38.28 8.80
C ALA A 579 17.44 -37.47 9.67
N ALA A 580 17.96 -38.08 10.71
CA ALA A 580 19.01 -37.49 11.54
C ALA A 580 20.10 -38.53 11.75
N ASP A 581 21.34 -38.10 11.73
CA ASP A 581 22.52 -38.89 12.07
C ASP A 581 23.47 -38.12 13.00
N ALA A 582 24.66 -38.66 13.24
CA ALA A 582 25.66 -38.02 14.07
C ALA A 582 26.14 -36.65 13.55
N GLY A 583 25.91 -36.34 12.28
CA GLY A 583 26.24 -35.06 11.63
C GLY A 583 25.12 -34.03 11.62
N GLY A 584 23.94 -34.35 12.14
CA GLY A 584 22.77 -33.47 12.20
C GLY A 584 21.56 -33.96 11.42
N GLY A 585 20.56 -33.09 11.21
CA GLY A 585 19.37 -33.38 10.45
C GLY A 585 19.62 -33.42 8.94
N HIS A 586 18.91 -34.30 8.26
CA HIS A 586 18.91 -34.43 6.80
C HIS A 586 17.50 -34.22 6.27
N LEU A 587 17.39 -33.44 5.20
CA LEU A 587 16.16 -33.17 4.48
C LEU A 587 16.27 -33.80 3.09
N VAL A 588 15.38 -34.71 2.75
CA VAL A 588 15.30 -35.28 1.41
C VAL A 588 14.17 -34.61 0.64
N LEU A 589 14.52 -33.93 -0.42
CA LEU A 589 13.60 -33.21 -1.30
C LEU A 589 13.45 -33.94 -2.63
N ARG A 590 12.28 -33.87 -3.23
CA ARG A 590 12.03 -34.34 -4.59
C ARG A 590 11.62 -33.16 -5.47
N ASP A 591 12.32 -32.97 -6.57
CA ASP A 591 11.91 -32.02 -7.61
C ASP A 591 10.58 -32.47 -8.23
N THR A 592 9.59 -31.58 -8.24
CA THR A 592 8.22 -31.88 -8.68
C THR A 592 8.10 -32.02 -10.20
N PHE A 593 9.08 -31.54 -10.96
CA PHE A 593 9.09 -31.59 -12.41
C PHE A 593 9.90 -32.78 -12.94
N SER A 594 11.14 -32.94 -12.48
CA SER A 594 12.05 -34.01 -12.96
C SER A 594 11.92 -35.31 -12.16
N GLY A 595 11.33 -35.28 -10.95
CA GLY A 595 11.32 -36.39 -10.00
C GLY A 595 12.67 -36.64 -9.32
N GLY A 596 13.73 -35.89 -9.66
CA GLY A 596 15.04 -35.99 -9.07
C GLY A 596 15.06 -35.76 -7.56
N ARG A 597 15.90 -36.51 -6.83
CA ARG A 597 16.06 -36.34 -5.38
C ARG A 597 17.24 -35.46 -5.05
N HIS A 598 17.11 -34.62 -4.05
CA HIS A 598 18.14 -33.77 -3.49
C HIS A 598 18.18 -33.93 -1.98
N GLU A 599 19.36 -33.93 -1.42
CA GLU A 599 19.56 -34.04 0.01
C GLU A 599 20.22 -32.77 0.55
N VAL A 600 19.73 -32.26 1.68
CA VAL A 600 20.29 -31.15 2.43
C VAL A 600 20.63 -31.67 3.82
N SER A 601 21.93 -31.68 4.17
CA SER A 601 22.44 -32.25 5.39
C SER A 601 23.13 -31.23 6.31
N GLY A 602 23.46 -31.68 7.52
CA GLY A 602 24.08 -30.81 8.55
C GLY A 602 23.16 -29.75 9.09
N LEU A 603 21.86 -30.04 9.17
CA LEU A 603 20.83 -29.15 9.69
C LEU A 603 20.70 -29.30 11.20
N THR A 604 20.53 -28.19 11.91
CA THR A 604 20.22 -28.17 13.34
C THR A 604 18.72 -28.24 13.61
N ALA A 605 17.89 -27.77 12.68
CA ALA A 605 16.44 -27.90 12.73
C ALA A 605 15.81 -27.83 11.34
N ILE A 606 14.60 -28.38 11.23
CA ILE A 606 13.74 -28.27 10.04
C ILE A 606 12.45 -27.60 10.47
N VAL A 607 12.05 -26.53 9.78
CA VAL A 607 10.81 -25.78 10.07
C VAL A 607 9.83 -25.98 8.93
N ALA A 608 8.63 -26.45 9.24
CA ALA A 608 7.53 -26.56 8.28
C ALA A 608 6.62 -25.33 8.36
N ILE A 609 6.41 -24.66 7.22
CA ILE A 609 5.45 -23.57 7.08
C ILE A 609 4.30 -24.07 6.21
N GLU A 610 3.13 -24.19 6.82
CA GLU A 610 1.94 -24.71 6.21
C GLU A 610 0.81 -23.69 6.21
N PRO A 611 -0.17 -23.82 5.30
CA PRO A 611 -1.40 -23.05 5.40
C PRO A 611 -2.01 -23.19 6.81
N ARG A 612 -2.31 -22.06 7.42
CA ARG A 612 -2.88 -22.01 8.77
C ARG A 612 -4.29 -22.64 8.78
N ALA A 613 -4.68 -23.25 9.89
CA ALA A 613 -6.00 -23.82 10.10
C ALA A 613 -6.86 -22.89 10.96
N SER A 614 -8.10 -22.64 10.53
CA SER A 614 -9.08 -21.86 11.30
C SER A 614 -9.38 -22.53 12.64
N VAL A 615 -9.56 -21.72 13.69
CA VAL A 615 -9.92 -22.18 15.02
C VAL A 615 -11.39 -21.87 15.29
N GLY A 616 -12.19 -22.90 15.51
CA GLY A 616 -13.58 -22.78 15.91
C GLY A 616 -13.80 -22.84 17.43
N ILE A 617 -15.05 -22.71 17.84
CA ILE A 617 -15.49 -22.97 19.20
C ILE A 617 -16.35 -24.26 19.18
N ALA A 618 -15.84 -25.28 19.81
CA ALA A 618 -16.50 -26.59 19.82
C ALA A 618 -17.94 -26.48 20.36
N GLY A 619 -18.88 -27.05 19.64
CA GLY A 619 -20.30 -27.07 20.01
C GLY A 619 -21.08 -25.78 19.73
N LEU A 620 -20.46 -24.76 19.19
CA LEU A 620 -21.14 -23.49 18.87
C LEU A 620 -21.98 -23.61 17.60
N GLU A 621 -21.49 -24.30 16.59
CA GLU A 621 -22.22 -24.57 15.33
C GLU A 621 -23.52 -25.32 15.56
N ALA A 622 -23.51 -26.28 16.47
CA ALA A 622 -24.70 -27.04 16.87
C ALA A 622 -25.62 -26.30 17.87
N GLY A 623 -25.14 -25.24 18.48
CA GLY A 623 -25.84 -24.44 19.50
C GLY A 623 -26.31 -23.05 19.03
N ALA A 624 -26.07 -22.69 17.77
CA ALA A 624 -26.38 -21.34 17.23
C ALA A 624 -27.87 -20.98 17.38
N GLU A 625 -28.77 -21.96 17.27
CA GLU A 625 -30.22 -21.78 17.49
C GLU A 625 -30.61 -21.41 18.95
N ARG A 626 -29.67 -21.57 19.90
CA ARG A 626 -29.90 -21.25 21.32
C ARG A 626 -29.38 -19.85 21.71
N LEU A 627 -28.65 -19.18 20.84
CA LEU A 627 -28.13 -17.83 21.03
C LEU A 627 -29.17 -16.84 20.52
N GLY A 628 -29.34 -15.71 21.20
CA GLY A 628 -30.42 -14.76 21.00
C GLY A 628 -30.64 -14.26 19.58
N ALA A 629 -31.57 -13.34 19.37
CA ALA A 629 -32.07 -12.91 18.06
C ALA A 629 -31.01 -12.33 17.11
N ALA A 630 -29.86 -11.87 17.61
CA ALA A 630 -28.78 -11.31 16.81
C ALA A 630 -27.85 -12.35 16.16
N GLY A 631 -27.93 -13.64 16.59
CA GLY A 631 -27.23 -14.76 15.95
C GLY A 631 -25.74 -14.88 16.25
N VAL A 632 -25.09 -15.80 15.52
CA VAL A 632 -23.64 -16.07 15.60
C VAL A 632 -22.99 -15.68 14.29
N HIS A 633 -21.93 -14.87 14.38
CA HIS A 633 -21.17 -14.37 13.23
C HIS A 633 -19.71 -14.79 13.30
N TRP A 634 -19.22 -15.38 12.24
CA TRP A 634 -17.81 -15.78 12.09
C TRP A 634 -17.08 -14.75 11.25
N ILE A 635 -15.90 -14.31 11.70
CA ILE A 635 -15.10 -13.32 11.00
C ILE A 635 -13.59 -13.61 11.06
N GLY A 636 -12.84 -13.02 10.14
CA GLY A 636 -11.39 -13.12 10.08
C GLY A 636 -10.89 -14.54 9.81
N ASP A 637 -9.75 -14.87 10.38
CA ASP A 637 -9.10 -16.17 10.16
C ASP A 637 -9.89 -17.34 10.77
N ALA A 638 -10.90 -17.09 11.60
CA ALA A 638 -11.84 -18.12 12.06
C ALA A 638 -12.72 -18.66 10.91
N VAL A 639 -12.97 -17.85 9.88
CA VAL A 639 -13.64 -18.28 8.64
C VAL A 639 -12.65 -18.96 7.71
N ALA A 640 -11.57 -18.25 7.37
CA ALA A 640 -10.48 -18.75 6.55
C ALA A 640 -9.24 -17.87 6.77
N PRO A 641 -8.06 -18.46 6.99
CA PRO A 641 -6.83 -17.68 7.15
C PRO A 641 -6.50 -16.86 5.92
N ARG A 642 -6.41 -15.54 6.10
CA ARG A 642 -6.14 -14.57 5.02
C ARG A 642 -5.24 -13.44 5.53
N SER A 643 -5.39 -12.26 4.94
CA SER A 643 -4.63 -11.05 5.24
C SER A 643 -5.31 -10.18 6.32
N ILE A 644 -4.55 -9.22 6.86
CA ILE A 644 -5.05 -8.28 7.88
C ILE A 644 -6.22 -7.44 7.35
N ASP A 645 -6.15 -7.01 6.09
CA ASP A 645 -7.21 -6.22 5.46
C ASP A 645 -8.54 -7.00 5.38
N ALA A 646 -8.51 -8.31 5.15
CA ALA A 646 -9.71 -9.15 5.18
C ALA A 646 -10.32 -9.20 6.59
N ALA A 647 -9.48 -9.42 7.61
CA ALA A 647 -9.94 -9.50 9.00
C ALA A 647 -10.61 -8.19 9.48
N ILE A 648 -10.01 -7.04 9.15
CA ILE A 648 -10.56 -5.72 9.49
C ILE A 648 -11.82 -5.40 8.68
N ALA A 649 -11.84 -5.74 7.39
CA ALA A 649 -12.98 -5.48 6.52
C ALA A 649 -14.22 -6.27 6.95
N GLU A 650 -14.09 -7.55 7.26
CA GLU A 650 -15.22 -8.39 7.72
C GLU A 650 -15.82 -7.90 9.03
N ALA A 651 -15.00 -7.41 9.95
CA ALA A 651 -15.48 -6.82 11.19
C ALA A 651 -16.34 -5.55 10.94
N VAL A 652 -15.94 -4.72 9.99
CA VAL A 652 -16.71 -3.53 9.61
C VAL A 652 -17.99 -3.91 8.86
N GLU A 653 -17.93 -4.87 7.92
CA GLU A 653 -19.12 -5.34 7.21
C GLU A 653 -20.14 -5.95 8.17
N LEU A 654 -19.70 -6.71 9.19
CA LEU A 654 -20.57 -7.21 10.25
C LEU A 654 -21.36 -6.07 10.91
N ALA A 655 -20.69 -4.98 11.29
CA ALA A 655 -21.36 -3.86 11.95
C ALA A 655 -22.41 -3.20 11.03
N TYR A 656 -22.13 -3.07 9.72
CA TYR A 656 -23.15 -2.60 8.76
C TYR A 656 -24.32 -3.57 8.63
N ALA A 657 -24.08 -4.87 8.65
CA ALA A 657 -25.14 -5.89 8.59
C ALA A 657 -26.02 -5.84 9.85
N VAL A 658 -25.42 -5.72 11.02
CA VAL A 658 -26.15 -5.60 12.31
C VAL A 658 -26.99 -4.32 12.35
N ALA A 659 -26.43 -3.18 11.95
CA ALA A 659 -27.15 -1.91 11.89
C ALA A 659 -28.34 -1.94 10.90
N GLY A 660 -28.21 -2.65 9.78
CA GLY A 660 -29.26 -2.82 8.76
C GLY A 660 -30.37 -3.77 9.15
N SER A 661 -30.13 -4.72 10.06
CA SER A 661 -31.13 -5.70 10.52
C SER A 661 -32.00 -5.19 11.68
N GLY A 662 -31.65 -4.05 12.28
CA GLY A 662 -32.37 -3.44 13.43
C GLY A 662 -33.40 -2.36 13.04
N GLY A 663 -33.77 -2.24 11.73
CA GLY A 663 -34.72 -1.27 11.21
C GLY A 663 -36.18 -1.75 11.25
#